data_6b1a06d0e550109584baa1ccf6e4dea9
#
_entry.id   6b1a06d0e550109584baa1ccf6e4dea9
#
_cell.length_a   1.000
_cell.length_b   1.000
_cell.length_c   1.000
_cell.angle_alpha   90.00
_cell.angle_beta   90.00
_cell.angle_gamma   90.00
#
_symmetry.space_group_name_H-M   'P 1'
#
loop_
_entity.id
_entity.type
_entity.pdbx_description
1 polymer ?
#
loop_
_entity_poly.entity_id
_entity_poly.type
_entity_poly.pdbx_seq_one_letter_code
_entity_poly.pdbx_strand_id
1 'polypeptide(L)'
;MNHRNTQKSKYSWILILCIIVGLVSSLYLVFERHQIEKSQNHIENIVDYDAVLRANAFEKRSQQEAFDALRNAGVTAFAIYDRTLEKAKDAGQVKVLSSEEMDSVRVNGASVKHGATYVALISGKEGYYKEIREDLYHRIGKDKVKELNTSIGPVLELYGATADSYLKMNLGISKLQAQEVANRGFNVIVRPTNYRNVTSEDLQYLFKRLEGIPHVTGMIFAGKEALGAPNLTDETLELLHKNHIPLVGIEAVNQLQYEPQQGFLEMAAKENYSVGRVYTIAKDELKKITPEEAAQRFYISDIERNIRFNLFPMYETGVNNETVLQTTINYIGMTTEKLSTKGYEFGPADIYPAYTPNPLLVVITMIGAIALFVYVGQMLIPMSKHKQLVAFFGISLLSIVLFIITSGTLITQIWALSSAIMAPVGAIIRLMEEWRRYDGSRPLGAIKSTVLAVFYLVIAALFAAIGGMYIASLLGNTKFFMEFAIFRGVKLTFVLPVVLVIIAYLQRFPLWKGRMINSKEEAKKFVVEFLTMDVKFYVFFVMAALGGVAWVFVGRSGHTAGVPVPGVELMLRRFLENTMYARPREKEFIIGHPALMLATFAFLRKWPTLIHFLLTIAGVIGIASMVETFCHIRTPVFMSIMRGYDGLLIGALLGLLLIIAVRFMMYVTQWFQAREVDHE
;
A
#
# COMPACT_ATOMS: atom_id res chain seq x y z
N MET A 1 28.61 -38.99 35.11
CA MET A 1 29.80 -39.06 34.25
C MET A 1 29.72 -37.98 33.18
N ASN A 2 30.72 -37.11 33.17
CA ASN A 2 30.81 -35.86 32.39
C ASN A 2 30.82 -36.11 30.87
N HIS A 3 29.76 -35.77 30.15
CA HIS A 3 29.83 -35.49 28.73
C HIS A 3 29.63 -33.97 28.49
N ARG A 4 30.58 -33.18 29.01
CA ARG A 4 30.88 -31.87 28.39
C ARG A 4 31.79 -32.12 27.17
N ASN A 5 31.26 -32.80 26.15
CA ASN A 5 31.85 -32.70 24.83
C ASN A 5 31.65 -31.26 24.35
N THR A 6 32.74 -30.51 24.28
CA THR A 6 32.86 -29.26 23.55
C THR A 6 32.38 -29.50 22.11
N GLN A 7 31.09 -29.27 21.88
CA GLN A 7 30.52 -29.31 20.53
C GLN A 7 31.20 -28.18 19.75
N LYS A 8 32.30 -28.53 19.01
CA LYS A 8 32.90 -27.61 18.04
C LYS A 8 31.79 -27.03 17.23
N SER A 9 31.63 -25.69 17.24
CA SER A 9 30.60 -24.97 16.52
C SER A 9 30.38 -25.55 15.12
N LYS A 10 29.18 -26.02 14.80
CA LYS A 10 28.80 -26.55 13.49
C LYS A 10 28.83 -25.50 12.41
N TYR A 11 28.78 -24.23 12.81
CA TYR A 11 28.67 -23.07 11.94
C TYR A 11 30.02 -22.38 11.76
N SER A 12 30.22 -21.81 10.57
CA SER A 12 31.35 -20.90 10.36
C SER A 12 31.08 -19.59 11.09
N TRP A 13 32.02 -19.12 11.91
CA TRP A 13 31.92 -17.80 12.55
C TRP A 13 31.91 -16.66 11.53
N ILE A 14 32.47 -16.87 10.33
CA ILE A 14 32.48 -15.92 9.24
C ILE A 14 31.05 -15.60 8.80
N LEU A 15 30.15 -16.60 8.69
CA LEU A 15 28.76 -16.38 8.34
C LEU A 15 28.05 -15.50 9.38
N ILE A 16 28.29 -15.76 10.67
CA ILE A 16 27.70 -14.96 11.75
C ILE A 16 28.20 -13.51 11.68
N LEU A 17 29.51 -13.33 11.45
CA LEU A 17 30.09 -11.99 11.28
C LEU A 17 29.47 -11.27 10.09
N CYS A 18 29.35 -11.93 8.93
CA CYS A 18 28.73 -11.34 7.74
C CYS A 18 27.25 -10.99 7.96
N ILE A 19 26.50 -11.82 8.70
CA ILE A 19 25.12 -11.48 9.10
C ILE A 19 25.09 -10.21 9.96
N ILE A 20 25.99 -10.09 10.93
CA ILE A 20 26.04 -8.91 11.82
C ILE A 20 26.45 -7.65 11.03
N VAL A 21 27.48 -7.73 10.20
CA VAL A 21 27.93 -6.59 9.38
C VAL A 21 26.86 -6.18 8.39
N GLY A 22 26.20 -7.14 7.74
CA GLY A 22 25.05 -6.88 6.87
C GLY A 22 23.88 -6.23 7.62
N LEU A 23 23.62 -6.67 8.86
CA LEU A 23 22.57 -6.07 9.70
C LEU A 23 22.89 -4.61 10.06
N VAL A 24 24.14 -4.31 10.41
CA VAL A 24 24.56 -2.92 10.70
C VAL A 24 24.38 -2.03 9.47
N SER A 25 24.82 -2.51 8.30
CA SER A 25 24.60 -1.81 7.02
C SER A 25 23.10 -1.61 6.73
N SER A 26 22.31 -2.66 6.95
CA SER A 26 20.85 -2.61 6.77
C SER A 26 20.17 -1.61 7.71
N LEU A 27 20.55 -1.57 8.97
CA LEU A 27 19.99 -0.62 9.95
C LEU A 27 20.30 0.84 9.56
N TYR A 28 21.49 1.10 9.02
CA TYR A 28 21.84 2.42 8.51
C TYR A 28 20.94 2.83 7.34
N LEU A 29 20.78 1.95 6.34
CA LEU A 29 19.90 2.20 5.18
C LEU A 29 18.42 2.35 5.57
N VAL A 30 17.96 1.57 6.54
CA VAL A 30 16.60 1.70 7.12
C VAL A 30 16.44 3.05 7.82
N PHE A 31 17.47 3.52 8.51
CA PHE A 31 17.45 4.83 9.15
C PHE A 31 17.40 5.97 8.12
N GLU A 32 18.21 5.93 7.04
CA GLU A 32 18.14 6.90 5.94
C GLU A 32 16.73 6.95 5.33
N ARG A 33 16.17 5.77 5.00
CA ARG A 33 14.80 5.66 4.49
C ARG A 33 13.79 6.26 5.46
N HIS A 34 13.90 5.98 6.76
CA HIS A 34 13.01 6.54 7.77
C HIS A 34 13.08 8.06 7.82
N GLN A 35 14.27 8.66 7.69
CA GLN A 35 14.41 10.12 7.67
C GLN A 35 13.70 10.73 6.47
N ILE A 36 13.81 10.11 5.29
CA ILE A 36 13.08 10.53 4.08
C ILE A 36 11.57 10.42 4.29
N GLU A 37 11.09 9.29 4.80
CA GLU A 37 9.65 9.08 5.04
C GLU A 37 9.09 10.06 6.07
N LYS A 38 9.87 10.39 7.11
CA LYS A 38 9.47 11.29 8.19
C LYS A 38 9.46 12.76 7.76
N SER A 39 10.33 13.17 6.84
CA SER A 39 10.39 14.56 6.37
C SER A 39 9.22 14.95 5.47
N GLN A 40 8.47 13.98 4.97
CA GLN A 40 7.33 14.21 4.07
C GLN A 40 6.03 14.19 4.86
N ASN A 41 5.70 15.29 5.54
CA ASN A 41 4.53 15.38 6.43
C ASN A 41 3.44 16.36 5.97
N HIS A 42 3.64 17.07 4.85
CA HIS A 42 2.60 17.95 4.30
C HIS A 42 1.67 17.18 3.36
N ILE A 43 0.37 17.33 3.60
CA ILE A 43 -0.70 16.71 2.82
C ILE A 43 -1.54 17.79 2.15
N GLU A 44 -1.88 17.56 0.89
CA GLU A 44 -2.78 18.43 0.13
C GLU A 44 -4.15 17.81 -0.03
N ASN A 45 -5.14 18.43 0.58
CA ASN A 45 -6.53 18.01 0.51
C ASN A 45 -7.23 18.77 -0.63
N ILE A 46 -7.65 18.03 -1.64
CA ILE A 46 -8.12 18.55 -2.93
C ILE A 46 -9.60 18.22 -3.12
N VAL A 47 -10.38 19.17 -3.60
CA VAL A 47 -11.76 18.97 -4.06
C VAL A 47 -11.94 19.47 -5.50
N ASP A 48 -12.90 18.92 -6.24
CA ASP A 48 -13.24 19.36 -7.59
C ASP A 48 -13.98 20.72 -7.53
N TYR A 49 -13.40 21.74 -8.18
CA TYR A 49 -13.94 23.11 -8.18
C TYR A 49 -15.35 23.17 -8.73
N ASP A 50 -15.59 22.58 -9.92
CA ASP A 50 -16.91 22.61 -10.56
C ASP A 50 -17.94 21.81 -9.76
N ALA A 51 -17.54 20.72 -9.11
CA ALA A 51 -18.42 19.92 -8.25
C ALA A 51 -18.88 20.71 -7.02
N VAL A 52 -17.98 21.47 -6.40
CA VAL A 52 -18.32 22.35 -5.27
C VAL A 52 -19.30 23.44 -5.70
N LEU A 53 -19.08 24.10 -6.82
CA LEU A 53 -20.00 25.12 -7.33
C LEU A 53 -21.40 24.55 -7.62
N ARG A 54 -21.46 23.38 -8.25
CA ARG A 54 -22.74 22.70 -8.52
C ARG A 54 -23.46 22.32 -7.23
N ALA A 55 -22.76 21.76 -6.26
CA ALA A 55 -23.38 21.36 -4.98
C ALA A 55 -23.89 22.59 -4.20
N ASN A 56 -23.09 23.67 -4.17
CA ASN A 56 -23.48 24.91 -3.48
C ASN A 56 -24.67 25.63 -4.13
N ALA A 57 -24.90 25.43 -5.43
CA ALA A 57 -26.06 26.04 -6.13
C ALA A 57 -27.42 25.61 -5.56
N PHE A 58 -27.47 24.47 -4.87
CA PHE A 58 -28.68 23.95 -4.22
C PHE A 58 -28.73 24.25 -2.71
N GLU A 59 -27.80 25.06 -2.19
CA GLU A 59 -27.73 25.42 -0.78
C GLU A 59 -28.12 26.89 -0.54
N LYS A 60 -28.57 27.23 0.65
CA LYS A 60 -28.83 28.61 1.08
C LYS A 60 -27.56 29.38 1.46
N ARG A 61 -26.41 28.81 1.21
CA ARG A 61 -25.09 29.29 1.58
C ARG A 61 -24.50 30.11 0.44
N SER A 62 -23.89 31.23 0.73
CA SER A 62 -23.14 31.98 -0.27
C SER A 62 -21.89 31.19 -0.73
N GLN A 63 -21.40 31.52 -1.89
CA GLN A 63 -20.17 30.87 -2.40
C GLN A 63 -18.99 31.10 -1.45
N GLN A 64 -18.87 32.30 -0.88
CA GLN A 64 -17.78 32.60 0.06
C GLN A 64 -17.86 31.72 1.32
N GLU A 65 -19.05 31.57 1.91
CA GLU A 65 -19.26 30.71 3.09
C GLU A 65 -18.94 29.24 2.77
N ALA A 66 -19.21 28.76 1.55
CA ALA A 66 -18.87 27.42 1.13
C ALA A 66 -17.35 27.20 1.08
N PHE A 67 -16.61 28.14 0.51
CA PHE A 67 -15.15 28.09 0.47
C PHE A 67 -14.51 28.19 1.87
N ASP A 68 -15.05 29.04 2.73
CA ASP A 68 -14.57 29.18 4.11
C ASP A 68 -14.85 27.92 4.93
N ALA A 69 -16.01 27.27 4.74
CA ALA A 69 -16.32 25.99 5.38
C ALA A 69 -15.39 24.85 4.91
N LEU A 70 -15.07 24.80 3.62
CA LEU A 70 -14.11 23.84 3.07
C LEU A 70 -12.69 24.07 3.62
N ARG A 71 -12.26 25.34 3.72
CA ARG A 71 -10.97 25.70 4.34
C ARG A 71 -10.90 25.25 5.79
N ASN A 72 -11.96 25.51 6.57
CA ASN A 72 -12.03 25.09 7.96
C ASN A 72 -12.05 23.57 8.14
N ALA A 73 -12.54 22.83 7.14
CA ALA A 73 -12.45 21.36 7.11
C ALA A 73 -11.06 20.84 6.70
N GLY A 74 -10.15 21.74 6.29
CA GLY A 74 -8.78 21.40 5.92
C GLY A 74 -8.57 21.18 4.42
N VAL A 75 -9.47 21.65 3.55
CA VAL A 75 -9.21 21.71 2.10
C VAL A 75 -8.15 22.76 1.83
N THR A 76 -7.13 22.40 1.08
CA THR A 76 -5.99 23.26 0.73
C THR A 76 -5.92 23.57 -0.75
N ALA A 77 -6.52 22.75 -1.60
CA ALA A 77 -6.46 22.88 -3.05
C ALA A 77 -7.78 22.58 -3.75
N PHE A 78 -7.93 23.14 -4.94
CA PHE A 78 -9.00 22.78 -5.87
C PHE A 78 -8.44 22.19 -7.15
N ALA A 79 -9.06 21.10 -7.61
CA ALA A 79 -8.79 20.51 -8.91
C ALA A 79 -9.57 21.23 -10.01
N ILE A 80 -8.85 21.75 -11.00
CA ILE A 80 -9.40 22.39 -12.19
C ILE A 80 -9.28 21.42 -13.35
N TYR A 81 -10.40 21.00 -13.89
CA TYR A 81 -10.49 20.10 -15.05
C TYR A 81 -10.61 20.86 -16.35
N ASP A 82 -10.34 20.18 -17.46
CA ASP A 82 -10.65 20.72 -18.77
C ASP A 82 -12.11 21.14 -18.86
N ARG A 83 -12.28 22.31 -19.44
CA ARG A 83 -13.59 22.87 -19.76
C ARG A 83 -14.10 22.31 -21.10
N THR A 84 -15.40 22.16 -21.20
CA THR A 84 -16.14 21.97 -22.46
C THR A 84 -17.20 23.06 -22.58
N LEU A 85 -17.75 23.25 -23.78
CA LEU A 85 -18.89 24.20 -23.94
C LEU A 85 -20.10 23.76 -23.12
N GLU A 86 -20.35 22.45 -22.97
CA GLU A 86 -21.39 21.92 -22.11
C GLU A 86 -21.20 22.33 -20.66
N LYS A 87 -20.01 22.12 -20.10
CA LYS A 87 -19.67 22.55 -18.74
C LYS A 87 -19.79 24.07 -18.55
N ALA A 88 -19.32 24.83 -19.54
CA ALA A 88 -19.42 26.29 -19.50
C ALA A 88 -20.87 26.80 -19.55
N LYS A 89 -21.74 26.16 -20.33
CA LYS A 89 -23.18 26.39 -20.37
C LYS A 89 -23.81 26.07 -19.02
N ASP A 90 -23.56 24.89 -18.48
CA ASP A 90 -24.13 24.42 -17.21
C ASP A 90 -23.68 25.28 -16.01
N ALA A 91 -22.47 25.82 -16.07
CA ALA A 91 -21.95 26.77 -15.08
C ALA A 91 -22.43 28.21 -15.29
N GLY A 92 -23.29 28.48 -16.28
CA GLY A 92 -23.80 29.83 -16.58
C GLY A 92 -22.70 30.81 -17.03
N GLN A 93 -21.61 30.32 -17.62
CA GLN A 93 -20.52 31.17 -18.12
C GLN A 93 -20.80 31.69 -19.52
N VAL A 94 -21.51 30.94 -20.34
CA VAL A 94 -21.98 31.30 -21.67
C VAL A 94 -23.33 30.66 -21.91
N LYS A 95 -24.08 31.21 -22.88
CA LYS A 95 -25.32 30.61 -23.39
C LYS A 95 -24.98 29.91 -24.71
N VAL A 96 -25.41 28.66 -24.85
CA VAL A 96 -25.28 27.92 -26.12
C VAL A 96 -26.63 27.75 -26.72
N LEU A 97 -26.81 28.18 -27.98
CA LEU A 97 -28.05 28.24 -28.72
C LEU A 97 -27.99 27.40 -29.99
N SER A 98 -29.10 26.79 -30.35
CA SER A 98 -29.28 26.15 -31.66
C SER A 98 -29.56 27.18 -32.76
N SER A 99 -29.55 26.73 -34.02
CA SER A 99 -29.97 27.62 -35.14
C SER A 99 -31.44 28.07 -35.02
N GLU A 100 -32.30 27.20 -34.55
CA GLU A 100 -33.74 27.52 -34.37
C GLU A 100 -33.96 28.56 -33.26
N GLU A 101 -33.20 28.50 -32.18
CA GLU A 101 -33.24 29.51 -31.11
C GLU A 101 -32.68 30.85 -31.57
N MET A 102 -31.68 30.83 -32.47
CA MET A 102 -31.08 32.03 -33.04
C MET A 102 -31.98 32.71 -34.08
N ASP A 103 -32.86 31.99 -34.77
CA ASP A 103 -33.81 32.58 -35.73
C ASP A 103 -34.71 33.65 -35.11
N SER A 104 -34.96 33.55 -33.81
CA SER A 104 -35.70 34.57 -33.05
C SER A 104 -34.88 35.80 -32.68
N VAL A 105 -33.57 35.79 -32.88
CA VAL A 105 -32.61 36.83 -32.50
C VAL A 105 -32.31 37.70 -33.74
N ARG A 106 -32.48 39.01 -33.64
CA ARG A 106 -32.10 39.93 -34.71
C ARG A 106 -30.57 39.98 -34.87
N VAL A 107 -30.10 39.56 -36.04
CA VAL A 107 -28.69 39.55 -36.42
C VAL A 107 -28.39 40.71 -37.36
N ASN A 108 -27.51 41.63 -36.98
CA ASN A 108 -27.18 42.79 -37.81
C ASN A 108 -26.32 42.34 -39.03
N GLY A 109 -26.95 42.36 -40.23
CA GLY A 109 -26.24 42.18 -41.50
C GLY A 109 -25.83 40.74 -41.87
N ALA A 110 -26.32 39.72 -41.17
CA ALA A 110 -26.04 38.30 -41.51
C ALA A 110 -27.32 37.45 -41.30
N SER A 111 -27.51 36.46 -42.15
CA SER A 111 -28.53 35.41 -41.95
C SER A 111 -28.03 34.33 -40.99
N VAL A 112 -28.94 33.78 -40.19
CA VAL A 112 -28.65 32.61 -39.31
C VAL A 112 -28.38 31.40 -40.18
N LYS A 113 -27.28 30.67 -39.86
CA LYS A 113 -26.89 29.48 -40.62
C LYS A 113 -27.54 28.24 -40.05
N HIS A 114 -28.33 27.56 -40.84
CA HIS A 114 -28.94 26.30 -40.42
C HIS A 114 -27.89 25.26 -40.03
N GLY A 115 -28.08 24.59 -38.90
CA GLY A 115 -27.15 23.57 -38.38
C GLY A 115 -25.88 24.12 -37.70
N ALA A 116 -25.72 25.43 -37.59
CA ALA A 116 -24.64 26.03 -36.79
C ALA A 116 -24.97 25.99 -35.30
N THR A 117 -23.94 25.98 -34.46
CA THR A 117 -24.04 26.14 -33.00
C THR A 117 -23.61 27.55 -32.63
N TYR A 118 -24.35 28.20 -31.76
CA TYR A 118 -24.10 29.57 -31.38
C TYR A 118 -23.72 29.68 -29.91
N VAL A 119 -22.67 30.44 -29.60
CA VAL A 119 -22.21 30.69 -28.23
C VAL A 119 -22.40 32.18 -27.94
N ALA A 120 -23.31 32.50 -27.06
CA ALA A 120 -23.68 33.89 -26.72
C ALA A 120 -23.08 34.30 -25.37
N LEU A 121 -22.71 35.60 -25.29
CA LEU A 121 -22.27 36.22 -24.06
C LEU A 121 -23.41 36.27 -23.03
N ILE A 122 -23.09 36.01 -21.77
CA ILE A 122 -23.95 36.32 -20.62
C ILE A 122 -23.39 37.59 -19.97
N SER A 123 -24.24 38.55 -19.68
CA SER A 123 -23.86 39.82 -19.03
C SER A 123 -23.14 39.55 -17.71
N GLY A 124 -22.03 40.23 -17.49
CA GLY A 124 -21.15 40.01 -16.33
C GLY A 124 -20.20 38.80 -16.44
N LYS A 125 -20.20 38.12 -17.60
CA LYS A 125 -19.31 36.97 -17.88
C LYS A 125 -18.39 37.20 -19.09
N GLU A 126 -18.06 38.43 -19.36
CA GLU A 126 -17.28 38.87 -20.54
C GLU A 126 -15.93 38.18 -20.59
N GLY A 127 -15.27 37.96 -19.42
CA GLY A 127 -14.00 37.28 -19.32
C GLY A 127 -14.08 35.82 -19.80
N TYR A 128 -15.11 35.08 -19.38
CA TYR A 128 -15.33 33.69 -19.80
C TYR A 128 -15.64 33.58 -21.29
N TYR A 129 -16.47 34.48 -21.80
CA TYR A 129 -16.77 34.53 -23.23
C TYR A 129 -15.51 34.75 -24.08
N LYS A 130 -14.66 35.72 -23.67
CA LYS A 130 -13.39 36.00 -24.34
C LYS A 130 -12.45 34.79 -24.30
N GLU A 131 -12.33 34.14 -23.14
CA GLU A 131 -11.48 32.96 -22.98
C GLU A 131 -11.98 31.81 -23.84
N ILE A 132 -13.28 31.52 -23.88
CA ILE A 132 -13.89 30.47 -24.71
C ILE A 132 -13.68 30.80 -26.21
N ARG A 133 -13.81 32.06 -26.62
CA ARG A 133 -13.53 32.48 -28.00
C ARG A 133 -12.08 32.18 -28.40
N GLU A 134 -11.11 32.51 -27.54
CA GLU A 134 -9.69 32.23 -27.77
C GLU A 134 -9.43 30.72 -27.85
N ASP A 135 -10.09 29.90 -27.00
CA ASP A 135 -10.01 28.46 -27.04
C ASP A 135 -10.56 27.88 -28.34
N LEU A 136 -11.71 28.36 -28.77
CA LEU A 136 -12.32 27.95 -30.04
C LEU A 136 -11.43 28.31 -31.22
N TYR A 137 -10.83 29.51 -31.24
CA TYR A 137 -9.89 29.90 -32.27
C TYR A 137 -8.67 29.00 -32.32
N HIS A 138 -8.14 28.62 -31.15
CA HIS A 138 -7.01 27.70 -31.05
C HIS A 138 -7.37 26.29 -31.51
N ARG A 139 -8.56 25.78 -31.11
CA ARG A 139 -8.98 24.40 -31.36
C ARG A 139 -9.45 24.09 -32.76
N ILE A 140 -10.18 25.00 -33.38
CA ILE A 140 -10.83 24.74 -34.67
C ILE A 140 -10.45 25.76 -35.75
N GLY A 141 -9.65 26.76 -35.42
CA GLY A 141 -9.25 27.82 -36.34
C GLY A 141 -10.23 28.98 -36.40
N LYS A 142 -9.72 30.17 -36.68
CA LYS A 142 -10.50 31.40 -36.77
C LYS A 142 -11.52 31.41 -37.92
N ASP A 143 -11.26 30.66 -38.99
CA ASP A 143 -12.10 30.50 -40.17
C ASP A 143 -13.41 29.78 -39.89
N LYS A 144 -13.46 28.96 -38.83
CA LYS A 144 -14.66 28.20 -38.42
C LYS A 144 -15.45 28.86 -37.30
N VAL A 145 -14.97 29.99 -36.76
CA VAL A 145 -15.59 30.73 -35.67
C VAL A 145 -15.87 32.15 -36.12
N LYS A 146 -17.12 32.47 -36.42
CA LYS A 146 -17.51 33.79 -36.87
C LYS A 146 -18.12 34.56 -35.71
N GLU A 147 -17.63 35.76 -35.47
CA GLU A 147 -18.23 36.71 -34.51
C GLU A 147 -19.39 37.47 -35.15
N LEU A 148 -20.55 37.43 -34.52
CA LEU A 148 -21.78 38.13 -34.93
C LEU A 148 -22.17 39.13 -33.86
N ASN A 149 -22.57 40.35 -34.31
CA ASN A 149 -23.22 41.32 -33.45
C ASN A 149 -24.74 41.14 -33.55
N THR A 150 -25.37 40.83 -32.44
CA THR A 150 -26.79 40.52 -32.42
C THR A 150 -27.54 41.40 -31.40
N SER A 151 -28.86 41.32 -31.39
CA SER A 151 -29.68 42.03 -30.42
C SER A 151 -29.47 41.56 -28.96
N ILE A 152 -28.91 40.38 -28.76
CA ILE A 152 -28.55 39.84 -27.43
C ILE A 152 -27.05 40.02 -27.07
N GLY A 153 -26.31 40.80 -27.88
CA GLY A 153 -24.87 41.01 -27.72
C GLY A 153 -24.01 40.20 -28.70
N PRO A 154 -22.70 40.12 -28.43
CA PRO A 154 -21.79 39.35 -29.27
C PRO A 154 -22.05 37.84 -29.17
N VAL A 155 -22.06 37.15 -30.31
CA VAL A 155 -22.30 35.72 -30.43
C VAL A 155 -21.27 35.10 -31.36
N LEU A 156 -20.75 33.93 -31.03
CA LEU A 156 -19.89 33.13 -31.88
C LEU A 156 -20.73 32.11 -32.64
N GLU A 157 -20.65 32.12 -33.96
CA GLU A 157 -21.22 31.11 -34.86
C GLU A 157 -20.16 30.05 -35.12
N LEU A 158 -20.44 28.79 -34.75
CA LEU A 158 -19.60 27.63 -34.98
C LEU A 158 -20.15 26.79 -36.11
N TYR A 159 -19.35 26.51 -37.10
CA TYR A 159 -19.79 25.84 -38.33
C TYR A 159 -18.81 24.69 -38.71
N GLY A 160 -19.37 23.59 -39.20
CA GLY A 160 -18.59 22.46 -39.77
C GLY A 160 -18.58 21.20 -38.94
N ALA A 161 -19.24 21.19 -37.77
CA ALA A 161 -19.46 19.98 -36.92
C ALA A 161 -20.84 19.98 -36.32
N THR A 162 -21.25 18.86 -35.73
CA THR A 162 -22.52 18.76 -34.99
C THR A 162 -22.48 19.53 -33.66
N ALA A 163 -23.64 19.98 -33.19
CA ALA A 163 -23.74 20.64 -31.90
C ALA A 163 -23.17 19.78 -30.73
N ASP A 164 -23.44 18.48 -30.72
CA ASP A 164 -22.90 17.54 -29.73
C ASP A 164 -21.37 17.48 -29.75
N SER A 165 -20.76 17.53 -30.93
CA SER A 165 -19.29 17.57 -31.07
C SER A 165 -18.70 18.84 -30.48
N TYR A 166 -19.34 19.99 -30.68
CA TYR A 166 -18.89 21.25 -30.10
C TYR A 166 -19.11 21.29 -28.60
N LEU A 167 -20.26 20.81 -28.09
CA LEU A 167 -20.55 20.78 -26.65
C LEU A 167 -19.53 19.95 -25.89
N LYS A 168 -19.10 18.81 -26.41
CA LYS A 168 -18.17 17.89 -25.78
C LYS A 168 -16.69 18.18 -26.07
N MET A 169 -16.39 19.13 -26.93
CA MET A 169 -15.02 19.46 -27.31
C MET A 169 -14.24 19.97 -26.10
N ASN A 170 -13.05 19.40 -25.89
CA ASN A 170 -12.10 19.85 -24.88
C ASN A 170 -11.56 21.25 -25.24
N LEU A 171 -11.83 22.24 -24.41
CA LEU A 171 -11.35 23.62 -24.54
C LEU A 171 -10.11 23.91 -23.66
N GLY A 172 -9.64 22.91 -22.91
CA GLY A 172 -8.51 23.06 -22.00
C GLY A 172 -8.87 23.67 -20.65
N ILE A 173 -7.86 23.99 -19.90
CA ILE A 173 -7.96 24.54 -18.54
C ILE A 173 -8.35 26.01 -18.56
N SER A 174 -9.32 26.41 -17.76
CA SER A 174 -9.71 27.82 -17.63
C SER A 174 -8.72 28.57 -16.74
N LYS A 175 -8.07 29.57 -17.30
CA LYS A 175 -7.19 30.49 -16.54
C LYS A 175 -7.99 31.28 -15.49
N LEU A 176 -9.21 31.71 -15.83
CA LEU A 176 -10.05 32.49 -14.93
C LEU A 176 -10.45 31.68 -13.68
N GLN A 177 -10.83 30.41 -13.85
CA GLN A 177 -11.14 29.56 -12.71
C GLN A 177 -9.91 29.32 -11.83
N ALA A 178 -8.76 29.03 -12.44
CA ALA A 178 -7.52 28.84 -11.71
C ALA A 178 -7.09 30.10 -10.93
N GLN A 179 -7.21 31.27 -11.55
CA GLN A 179 -6.97 32.57 -10.89
C GLN A 179 -7.95 32.84 -9.75
N GLU A 180 -9.23 32.50 -9.93
CA GLU A 180 -10.23 32.68 -8.87
C GLU A 180 -9.88 31.82 -7.65
N VAL A 181 -9.51 30.55 -7.84
CA VAL A 181 -9.05 29.66 -6.78
C VAL A 181 -7.82 30.22 -6.06
N ALA A 182 -6.81 30.63 -6.83
CA ALA A 182 -5.57 31.19 -6.29
C ALA A 182 -5.81 32.51 -5.52
N ASN A 183 -6.67 33.40 -6.05
CA ASN A 183 -7.03 34.67 -5.39
C ASN A 183 -7.79 34.47 -4.07
N ARG A 184 -8.44 33.33 -3.91
CA ARG A 184 -9.08 32.93 -2.65
C ARG A 184 -8.11 32.30 -1.66
N GLY A 185 -6.82 32.18 -2.02
CA GLY A 185 -5.76 31.62 -1.18
C GLY A 185 -5.75 30.09 -1.11
N PHE A 186 -6.28 29.41 -2.11
CA PHE A 186 -6.17 27.95 -2.27
C PHE A 186 -5.11 27.61 -3.35
N ASN A 187 -4.53 26.45 -3.22
CA ASN A 187 -3.67 25.89 -4.25
C ASN A 187 -4.49 25.40 -5.45
N VAL A 188 -3.85 25.32 -6.59
CA VAL A 188 -4.45 24.85 -7.85
C VAL A 188 -3.82 23.52 -8.25
N ILE A 189 -4.63 22.50 -8.41
CA ILE A 189 -4.27 21.24 -9.04
C ILE A 189 -4.86 21.20 -10.44
N VAL A 190 -4.02 21.02 -11.45
CA VAL A 190 -4.44 21.00 -12.85
C VAL A 190 -4.72 19.58 -13.29
N ARG A 191 -5.91 19.33 -13.90
CA ARG A 191 -6.31 17.99 -14.32
C ARG A 191 -6.65 17.93 -15.82
N PRO A 192 -5.65 18.05 -16.70
CA PRO A 192 -5.87 17.98 -18.15
C PRO A 192 -6.15 16.53 -18.58
N THR A 193 -6.93 16.40 -19.65
CA THR A 193 -7.18 15.16 -20.37
C THR A 193 -6.42 15.17 -21.68
N ASN A 194 -5.75 14.07 -22.00
CA ASN A 194 -5.20 13.90 -23.35
C ASN A 194 -6.34 13.76 -24.40
N TYR A 195 -6.12 14.24 -25.59
CA TYR A 195 -7.09 14.14 -26.70
C TYR A 195 -6.36 13.79 -28.00
N ARG A 196 -7.10 13.32 -29.00
CA ARG A 196 -6.51 12.93 -30.29
C ARG A 196 -5.83 14.11 -30.96
N ASN A 197 -4.63 13.86 -31.51
CA ASN A 197 -3.84 14.83 -32.25
C ASN A 197 -3.41 16.05 -31.40
N VAL A 198 -3.09 15.88 -30.14
CA VAL A 198 -2.40 16.90 -29.35
C VAL A 198 -1.09 17.26 -30.05
N THR A 199 -0.84 18.55 -30.24
CA THR A 199 0.38 19.10 -30.86
C THR A 199 1.24 19.79 -29.82
N SER A 200 2.49 20.09 -30.19
CA SER A 200 3.38 20.92 -29.37
C SER A 200 2.78 22.31 -29.08
N GLU A 201 2.07 22.90 -30.06
CA GLU A 201 1.38 24.19 -29.87
C GLU A 201 0.26 24.08 -28.81
N ASP A 202 -0.47 22.97 -28.76
CA ASP A 202 -1.51 22.72 -27.75
C ASP A 202 -0.90 22.64 -26.34
N LEU A 203 0.23 21.96 -26.19
CA LEU A 203 0.95 21.88 -24.92
C LEU A 203 1.42 23.27 -24.48
N GLN A 204 2.09 23.99 -25.36
CA GLN A 204 2.57 25.35 -25.07
C GLN A 204 1.43 26.31 -24.74
N TYR A 205 0.28 26.18 -25.43
CA TYR A 205 -0.92 26.97 -25.17
C TYR A 205 -1.48 26.72 -23.76
N LEU A 206 -1.56 25.46 -23.34
CA LEU A 206 -2.01 25.10 -22.00
C LEU A 206 -1.05 25.65 -20.93
N PHE A 207 0.25 25.42 -21.06
CA PHE A 207 1.22 25.89 -20.08
C PHE A 207 1.33 27.42 -20.02
N LYS A 208 1.21 28.11 -21.15
CA LYS A 208 1.14 29.58 -21.19
C LYS A 208 -0.08 30.12 -20.41
N ARG A 209 -1.18 29.38 -20.33
CA ARG A 209 -2.33 29.75 -19.50
C ARG A 209 -2.05 29.67 -18.03
N LEU A 210 -1.20 28.72 -17.63
CA LEU A 210 -0.80 28.51 -16.23
C LEU A 210 0.26 29.54 -15.79
N GLU A 211 0.94 30.18 -16.73
CA GLU A 211 1.91 31.25 -16.41
C GLU A 211 1.26 32.38 -15.62
N GLY A 212 1.90 32.75 -14.49
CA GLY A 212 1.44 33.81 -13.59
C GLY A 212 0.30 33.42 -12.67
N ILE A 213 -0.16 32.16 -12.65
CA ILE A 213 -1.06 31.67 -11.63
C ILE A 213 -0.23 31.21 -10.44
N PRO A 214 -0.40 31.84 -9.26
CA PRO A 214 0.35 31.41 -8.07
C PRO A 214 -0.17 30.05 -7.57
N HIS A 215 0.71 29.30 -6.87
CA HIS A 215 0.35 28.09 -6.16
C HIS A 215 -0.24 26.95 -7.01
N VAL A 216 0.24 26.76 -8.25
CA VAL A 216 -0.02 25.55 -9.01
C VAL A 216 0.87 24.44 -8.44
N THR A 217 0.28 23.58 -7.60
CA THR A 217 1.03 22.60 -6.77
C THR A 217 1.09 21.21 -7.35
N GLY A 218 0.43 20.95 -8.48
CA GLY A 218 0.54 19.66 -9.15
C GLY A 218 -0.29 19.53 -10.41
N MET A 219 0.12 18.58 -11.27
CA MET A 219 -0.65 18.16 -12.43
C MET A 219 -1.00 16.67 -12.31
N ILE A 220 -2.30 16.37 -12.37
CA ILE A 220 -2.86 15.01 -12.31
C ILE A 220 -3.59 14.74 -13.61
N PHE A 221 -3.09 13.85 -14.44
CA PHE A 221 -3.77 13.55 -15.71
C PHE A 221 -5.14 12.90 -15.47
N ALA A 222 -6.13 13.32 -16.24
CA ALA A 222 -7.45 12.73 -16.25
C ALA A 222 -7.58 11.75 -17.43
N GLY A 223 -8.36 10.67 -17.25
CA GLY A 223 -8.55 9.64 -18.28
C GLY A 223 -7.43 8.59 -18.30
N LYS A 224 -7.27 7.91 -19.44
CA LYS A 224 -6.40 6.73 -19.59
C LYS A 224 -5.02 7.03 -20.18
N GLU A 225 -4.71 8.27 -20.45
CA GLU A 225 -3.49 8.70 -21.12
C GLU A 225 -2.89 9.91 -20.39
N ALA A 226 -1.57 9.95 -20.30
CA ALA A 226 -0.85 11.15 -19.89
C ALA A 226 -0.94 12.20 -20.99
N LEU A 227 -0.93 13.46 -20.63
CA LEU A 227 -0.96 14.56 -21.61
C LEU A 227 0.24 14.47 -22.55
N GLY A 228 -0.03 14.58 -23.86
CA GLY A 228 0.98 14.42 -24.90
C GLY A 228 1.33 12.96 -25.29
N ALA A 229 0.72 11.97 -24.65
CA ALA A 229 0.94 10.58 -25.01
C ALA A 229 0.39 10.28 -26.44
N PRO A 230 1.05 9.41 -27.22
CA PRO A 230 2.29 8.68 -26.85
C PRO A 230 3.59 9.44 -27.17
N ASN A 231 3.58 10.50 -27.99
CA ASN A 231 4.78 11.03 -28.65
C ASN A 231 5.36 12.32 -28.04
N LEU A 232 4.59 13.03 -27.24
CA LEU A 232 4.94 14.35 -26.69
C LEU A 232 5.07 14.34 -25.16
N THR A 233 5.23 13.18 -24.53
CA THR A 233 5.39 13.05 -23.09
C THR A 233 6.65 13.72 -22.58
N ASP A 234 7.72 13.75 -23.37
CA ASP A 234 8.98 14.41 -23.04
C ASP A 234 8.83 15.93 -23.02
N GLU A 235 8.17 16.48 -24.04
CA GLU A 235 7.87 17.90 -24.09
C GLU A 235 6.95 18.31 -22.91
N THR A 236 5.98 17.46 -22.56
CA THR A 236 5.13 17.70 -21.40
C THR A 236 5.97 17.75 -20.12
N LEU A 237 6.95 16.85 -19.91
CA LEU A 237 7.87 16.89 -18.77
C LEU A 237 8.73 18.15 -18.74
N GLU A 238 9.30 18.55 -19.88
CA GLU A 238 10.09 19.78 -19.99
C GLU A 238 9.26 21.01 -19.60
N LEU A 239 8.00 21.06 -20.05
CA LEU A 239 7.08 22.15 -19.69
C LEU A 239 6.67 22.12 -18.20
N LEU A 240 6.50 20.93 -17.61
CA LEU A 240 6.27 20.78 -16.17
C LEU A 240 7.46 21.31 -15.37
N HIS A 241 8.68 20.94 -15.74
CA HIS A 241 9.91 21.43 -15.09
C HIS A 241 10.06 22.95 -15.21
N LYS A 242 9.86 23.48 -16.43
CA LYS A 242 9.96 24.94 -16.70
C LYS A 242 9.01 25.74 -15.82
N ASN A 243 7.82 25.20 -15.56
CA ASN A 243 6.78 25.87 -14.76
C ASN A 243 6.78 25.44 -13.28
N HIS A 244 7.74 24.60 -12.84
CA HIS A 244 7.84 24.08 -11.48
C HIS A 244 6.56 23.38 -11.01
N ILE A 245 5.86 22.68 -11.92
CA ILE A 245 4.62 21.95 -11.62
C ILE A 245 4.97 20.47 -11.44
N PRO A 246 4.78 19.91 -10.24
CA PRO A 246 5.04 18.50 -10.01
C PRO A 246 4.08 17.58 -10.77
N LEU A 247 4.61 16.45 -11.26
CA LEU A 247 3.82 15.36 -11.79
C LEU A 247 3.21 14.55 -10.64
N VAL A 248 1.91 14.23 -10.72
CA VAL A 248 1.20 13.47 -9.70
C VAL A 248 0.40 12.32 -10.33
N GLY A 249 0.63 11.10 -9.85
CA GLY A 249 -0.04 9.90 -10.32
C GLY A 249 -1.19 9.45 -9.43
N ILE A 250 -2.24 8.92 -10.03
CA ILE A 250 -3.41 8.40 -9.32
C ILE A 250 -3.15 6.96 -8.89
N GLU A 251 -3.38 6.65 -7.60
CA GLU A 251 -3.37 5.27 -7.13
C GLU A 251 -4.50 4.47 -7.80
N ALA A 252 -4.20 3.25 -8.26
CA ALA A 252 -5.20 2.39 -8.89
C ALA A 252 -6.31 1.99 -7.90
N VAL A 253 -7.53 1.76 -8.39
CA VAL A 253 -8.71 1.42 -7.58
C VAL A 253 -8.49 0.18 -6.70
N ASN A 254 -7.70 -0.78 -7.19
CA ASN A 254 -7.31 -1.97 -6.40
C ASN A 254 -6.25 -1.67 -5.33
N GLN A 255 -5.88 -0.41 -5.14
CA GLN A 255 -4.85 0.07 -4.21
C GLN A 255 -3.45 -0.52 -4.45
N LEU A 256 -3.18 -0.95 -5.68
CA LEU A 256 -1.87 -1.44 -6.13
C LEU A 256 -1.33 -0.57 -7.24
N GLN A 257 -0.12 -0.04 -7.05
CA GLN A 257 0.54 0.81 -8.04
C GLN A 257 -0.29 2.04 -8.43
N TYR A 258 -0.18 2.44 -9.68
CA TYR A 258 -0.87 3.60 -10.24
C TYR A 258 -1.93 3.16 -11.24
N GLU A 259 -2.93 4.00 -11.44
CA GLU A 259 -3.91 3.80 -12.50
C GLU A 259 -3.18 3.70 -13.85
N PRO A 260 -3.49 2.70 -14.69
CA PRO A 260 -2.80 2.51 -15.95
C PRO A 260 -3.15 3.64 -16.92
N GLN A 261 -2.25 4.62 -17.01
CA GLN A 261 -2.29 5.72 -17.97
C GLN A 261 -1.12 5.57 -18.94
N GLN A 262 -1.40 5.57 -20.25
CA GLN A 262 -0.35 5.49 -21.28
C GLN A 262 0.62 6.66 -21.13
N GLY A 263 1.92 6.39 -21.14
CA GLY A 263 2.99 7.39 -21.01
C GLY A 263 3.34 7.77 -19.58
N PHE A 264 2.45 7.62 -18.58
CA PHE A 264 2.72 8.06 -17.21
C PHE A 264 3.90 7.35 -16.54
N LEU A 265 4.01 6.03 -16.68
CA LEU A 265 5.12 5.27 -16.07
C LEU A 265 6.49 5.62 -16.69
N GLU A 266 6.51 5.96 -17.99
CA GLU A 266 7.72 6.42 -18.67
C GLU A 266 8.14 7.80 -18.17
N MET A 267 7.20 8.72 -18.03
CA MET A 267 7.42 10.04 -17.42
C MET A 267 7.95 9.90 -15.99
N ALA A 268 7.31 9.08 -15.17
CA ALA A 268 7.73 8.84 -13.79
C ALA A 268 9.13 8.22 -13.70
N ALA A 269 9.50 7.35 -14.63
CA ALA A 269 10.84 6.77 -14.68
C ALA A 269 11.91 7.83 -15.00
N LYS A 270 11.61 8.80 -15.87
CA LYS A 270 12.48 9.94 -16.18
C LYS A 270 12.65 10.88 -14.97
N GLU A 271 11.63 11.01 -14.13
CA GLU A 271 11.69 11.72 -12.86
C GLU A 271 12.37 10.90 -11.74
N ASN A 272 13.01 9.79 -12.05
CA ASN A 272 13.56 8.85 -11.07
C ASN A 272 12.53 8.45 -9.99
N TYR A 273 11.25 8.38 -10.39
CA TYR A 273 10.11 8.06 -9.54
C TYR A 273 9.80 9.10 -8.43
N SER A 274 10.39 10.31 -8.53
CA SER A 274 10.08 11.46 -7.67
C SER A 274 8.82 12.15 -8.17
N VAL A 275 7.67 11.56 -7.92
CA VAL A 275 6.35 12.05 -8.34
C VAL A 275 5.37 11.97 -7.18
N GLY A 276 4.38 12.85 -7.19
CA GLY A 276 3.30 12.82 -6.21
C GLY A 276 2.42 11.57 -6.36
N ARG A 277 1.80 11.12 -5.27
CA ARG A 277 0.81 10.04 -5.28
C ARG A 277 -0.49 10.54 -4.70
N VAL A 278 -1.55 10.46 -5.50
CA VAL A 278 -2.89 10.89 -5.09
C VAL A 278 -3.82 9.68 -4.87
N TYR A 279 -4.54 9.72 -3.77
CA TYR A 279 -5.62 8.78 -3.48
C TYR A 279 -6.98 9.43 -3.73
N THR A 280 -7.90 8.65 -4.28
CA THR A 280 -9.32 9.00 -4.41
C THR A 280 -10.16 7.74 -4.28
N ILE A 281 -11.41 7.89 -3.86
CA ILE A 281 -12.39 6.81 -3.81
C ILE A 281 -13.25 6.89 -5.08
N ALA A 282 -13.41 5.77 -5.78
CA ALA A 282 -14.27 5.69 -6.95
C ALA A 282 -15.73 6.04 -6.57
N LYS A 283 -16.44 6.79 -7.41
CA LYS A 283 -17.81 7.23 -7.12
C LYS A 283 -18.77 6.08 -6.81
N ASP A 284 -18.67 4.98 -7.55
CA ASP A 284 -19.50 3.78 -7.32
C ASP A 284 -19.20 3.04 -6.02
N GLU A 285 -18.03 3.23 -5.47
CA GLU A 285 -17.61 2.72 -4.16
C GLU A 285 -18.06 3.68 -3.05
N LEU A 286 -17.89 4.99 -3.26
CA LEU A 286 -18.30 6.02 -2.29
C LEU A 286 -19.79 5.93 -1.92
N LYS A 287 -20.66 5.60 -2.88
CA LYS A 287 -22.09 5.38 -2.64
C LYS A 287 -22.40 4.27 -1.64
N LYS A 288 -21.48 3.33 -1.43
CA LYS A 288 -21.68 2.11 -0.62
C LYS A 288 -21.10 2.22 0.78
N ILE A 289 -20.37 3.28 1.08
CA ILE A 289 -19.67 3.47 2.35
C ILE A 289 -20.13 4.72 3.06
N THR A 290 -20.03 4.72 4.38
CA THR A 290 -20.40 5.88 5.18
C THR A 290 -19.32 6.98 5.13
N PRO A 291 -19.64 8.24 5.47
CA PRO A 291 -18.65 9.32 5.58
C PRO A 291 -17.50 8.98 6.53
N GLU A 292 -17.77 8.30 7.64
CA GLU A 292 -16.77 7.88 8.60
C GLU A 292 -15.83 6.81 8.01
N GLU A 293 -16.38 5.88 7.23
CA GLU A 293 -15.58 4.88 6.52
C GLU A 293 -14.73 5.51 5.42
N ALA A 294 -15.28 6.47 4.68
CA ALA A 294 -14.53 7.22 3.68
C ALA A 294 -13.37 7.99 4.33
N ALA A 295 -13.63 8.71 5.43
CA ALA A 295 -12.60 9.41 6.20
C ALA A 295 -11.52 8.44 6.71
N GLN A 296 -11.89 7.27 7.20
CA GLN A 296 -10.94 6.26 7.66
C GLN A 296 -10.07 5.73 6.52
N ARG A 297 -10.60 5.57 5.32
CA ARG A 297 -9.82 5.12 4.15
C ARG A 297 -8.79 6.15 3.70
N PHE A 298 -9.12 7.44 3.68
CA PHE A 298 -8.17 8.51 3.41
C PHE A 298 -7.07 8.52 4.49
N TYR A 299 -7.45 8.52 5.77
CA TYR A 299 -6.50 8.44 6.87
C TYR A 299 -5.51 7.28 6.72
N ILE A 300 -6.00 6.05 6.45
CA ILE A 300 -5.14 4.87 6.26
C ILE A 300 -4.26 5.03 5.02
N SER A 301 -4.75 5.67 3.95
CA SER A 301 -3.94 5.86 2.74
C SER A 301 -2.70 6.72 2.99
N ASP A 302 -2.84 7.78 3.76
CA ASP A 302 -1.76 8.68 4.08
C ASP A 302 -0.71 8.03 4.99
N ILE A 303 -1.15 7.32 6.03
CA ILE A 303 -0.23 6.73 7.01
C ILE A 303 0.41 5.42 6.57
N GLU A 304 -0.25 4.61 5.72
CA GLU A 304 0.21 3.28 5.33
C GLU A 304 0.75 3.18 3.89
N ARG A 305 0.45 4.14 3.01
CA ARG A 305 0.76 4.03 1.58
C ARG A 305 1.54 5.21 0.99
N ASN A 306 2.08 6.07 1.83
CA ASN A 306 2.85 7.24 1.40
C ASN A 306 2.06 8.19 0.47
N ILE A 307 0.74 8.29 0.66
CA ILE A 307 -0.11 9.26 -0.04
C ILE A 307 0.11 10.63 0.59
N ARG A 308 0.19 11.67 -0.26
CA ARG A 308 0.29 13.07 0.17
C ARG A 308 -0.68 13.98 -0.56
N PHE A 309 -1.38 13.46 -1.56
CA PHE A 309 -2.47 14.14 -2.25
C PHE A 309 -3.76 13.38 -2.03
N ASN A 310 -4.75 14.03 -1.47
CA ASN A 310 -6.08 13.49 -1.23
C ASN A 310 -7.08 14.16 -2.14
N LEU A 311 -7.56 13.47 -3.17
CA LEU A 311 -8.62 13.99 -4.03
C LEU A 311 -9.97 13.47 -3.54
N PHE A 312 -10.67 14.29 -2.78
CA PHE A 312 -11.95 13.97 -2.16
C PHE A 312 -13.10 14.04 -3.17
N PRO A 313 -13.73 12.92 -3.52
CA PRO A 313 -14.95 12.95 -4.34
C PRO A 313 -16.14 13.40 -3.50
N MET A 314 -17.09 14.10 -4.14
CA MET A 314 -18.35 14.47 -3.49
C MET A 314 -19.31 13.28 -3.49
N TYR A 315 -20.09 13.15 -2.41
CA TYR A 315 -21.23 12.25 -2.38
C TYR A 315 -22.28 12.66 -3.43
N GLU A 316 -23.05 11.72 -3.95
CA GLU A 316 -24.14 12.04 -4.89
C GLU A 316 -25.40 12.51 -4.16
N THR A 317 -25.61 12.03 -2.95
CA THR A 317 -26.72 12.39 -2.07
C THR A 317 -26.18 12.71 -0.69
N GLY A 318 -26.81 13.65 -0.02
CA GLY A 318 -26.50 13.95 1.38
C GLY A 318 -26.82 12.76 2.30
N VAL A 319 -26.10 12.64 3.39
CA VAL A 319 -26.23 11.60 4.40
C VAL A 319 -26.73 12.24 5.71
N ASN A 320 -27.52 11.51 6.50
CA ASN A 320 -28.03 11.99 7.81
C ASN A 320 -28.83 13.32 7.74
N ASN A 321 -29.63 13.52 6.70
CA ASN A 321 -30.37 14.76 6.43
C ASN A 321 -29.49 16.00 6.16
N GLU A 322 -28.23 15.81 5.86
CA GLU A 322 -27.31 16.86 5.42
C GLU A 322 -27.36 17.07 3.92
N THR A 323 -26.88 18.21 3.47
CA THR A 323 -26.67 18.46 2.05
C THR A 323 -25.45 17.71 1.54
N VAL A 324 -25.32 17.57 0.23
CA VAL A 324 -24.16 16.93 -0.42
C VAL A 324 -22.85 17.62 -0.02
N LEU A 325 -22.84 18.94 -0.04
CA LEU A 325 -21.67 19.73 0.32
C LEU A 325 -21.34 19.58 1.81
N GLN A 326 -22.34 19.62 2.70
CA GLN A 326 -22.10 19.46 4.14
C GLN A 326 -21.57 18.06 4.49
N THR A 327 -22.14 17.00 3.90
CA THR A 327 -21.62 15.63 4.05
C THR A 327 -20.15 15.54 3.63
N THR A 328 -19.81 16.22 2.52
CA THR A 328 -18.43 16.23 1.99
C THR A 328 -17.50 17.00 2.93
N ILE A 329 -17.90 18.17 3.41
CA ILE A 329 -17.15 18.96 4.39
C ILE A 329 -16.87 18.13 5.66
N ASN A 330 -17.88 17.41 6.14
CA ASN A 330 -17.77 16.64 7.39
C ASN A 330 -16.76 15.49 7.27
N TYR A 331 -16.79 14.70 6.17
CA TYR A 331 -15.83 13.60 6.09
C TYR A 331 -14.39 14.06 5.79
N ILE A 332 -14.21 15.20 5.11
CA ILE A 332 -12.90 15.84 4.97
C ILE A 332 -12.41 16.30 6.33
N GLY A 333 -13.24 16.98 7.13
CA GLY A 333 -12.91 17.42 8.47
C GLY A 333 -12.50 16.28 9.38
N MET A 334 -13.24 15.17 9.36
CA MET A 334 -12.88 13.96 10.11
C MET A 334 -11.52 13.38 9.69
N THR A 335 -11.21 13.41 8.37
CA THR A 335 -9.90 12.96 7.86
C THR A 335 -8.78 13.87 8.36
N THR A 336 -8.97 15.18 8.22
CA THR A 336 -8.02 16.22 8.63
C THR A 336 -7.72 16.13 10.12
N GLU A 337 -8.75 16.01 10.96
CA GLU A 337 -8.59 15.88 12.40
C GLU A 337 -7.74 14.65 12.78
N LYS A 338 -8.06 13.48 12.20
CA LYS A 338 -7.29 12.26 12.44
C LYS A 338 -5.82 12.38 12.03
N LEU A 339 -5.54 12.98 10.88
CA LEU A 339 -4.17 13.17 10.39
C LEU A 339 -3.39 14.19 11.23
N SER A 340 -4.03 15.27 11.66
CA SER A 340 -3.43 16.26 12.57
C SER A 340 -2.96 15.63 13.88
N THR A 341 -3.71 14.67 14.44
CA THR A 341 -3.30 13.95 15.68
C THR A 341 -2.04 13.10 15.46
N LYS A 342 -1.68 12.80 14.22
CA LYS A 342 -0.45 12.08 13.85
C LYS A 342 0.71 13.00 13.45
N GLY A 343 0.53 14.32 13.50
CA GLY A 343 1.56 15.31 13.20
C GLY A 343 1.69 15.65 11.72
N TYR A 344 0.66 15.36 10.91
CA TYR A 344 0.60 15.85 9.54
C TYR A 344 0.13 17.30 9.49
N GLU A 345 0.70 18.06 8.56
CA GLU A 345 0.35 19.45 8.26
C GLU A 345 -0.37 19.52 6.91
N PHE A 346 -1.18 20.57 6.71
CA PHE A 346 -1.98 20.72 5.50
C PHE A 346 -1.54 21.93 4.69
N GLY A 347 -1.23 21.71 3.42
CA GLY A 347 -0.71 22.73 2.51
C GLY A 347 -0.29 22.10 1.18
N PRO A 348 0.63 22.74 0.44
CA PRO A 348 1.26 22.11 -0.72
C PRO A 348 1.90 20.78 -0.30
N ALA A 349 1.53 19.70 -1.00
CA ALA A 349 1.98 18.37 -0.63
C ALA A 349 3.49 18.19 -0.84
N ASP A 350 4.11 17.46 0.08
CA ASP A 350 5.48 17.02 -0.09
C ASP A 350 5.59 15.93 -1.18
N ILE A 351 6.64 15.99 -1.96
CA ILE A 351 6.97 14.97 -2.95
C ILE A 351 8.22 14.24 -2.50
N TYR A 352 8.11 12.90 -2.47
CA TYR A 352 9.24 12.07 -2.09
C TYR A 352 10.41 12.26 -3.05
N PRO A 353 11.62 12.55 -2.56
CA PRO A 353 12.78 12.74 -3.41
C PRO A 353 13.19 11.45 -4.11
N ALA A 354 13.89 11.59 -5.22
CA ALA A 354 14.55 10.48 -5.88
C ALA A 354 15.65 9.91 -4.97
N TYR A 355 15.35 8.85 -4.24
CA TYR A 355 16.28 8.20 -3.33
C TYR A 355 16.70 6.82 -3.85
N THR A 356 18.00 6.65 -3.97
CA THR A 356 18.63 5.36 -4.26
C THR A 356 19.66 5.08 -3.17
N PRO A 357 19.53 3.98 -2.41
CA PRO A 357 20.48 3.62 -1.36
C PRO A 357 21.90 3.49 -1.90
N ASN A 358 22.92 3.78 -1.06
CA ASN A 358 24.32 3.61 -1.44
C ASN A 358 24.59 2.17 -1.91
N PRO A 359 25.06 1.95 -3.16
CA PRO A 359 25.25 0.63 -3.73
C PRO A 359 26.20 -0.27 -2.92
N LEU A 360 27.24 0.30 -2.31
CA LEU A 360 28.17 -0.45 -1.47
C LEU A 360 27.48 -1.03 -0.24
N LEU A 361 26.65 -0.23 0.44
CA LEU A 361 25.89 -0.67 1.61
C LEU A 361 24.84 -1.71 1.22
N VAL A 362 24.21 -1.57 0.05
CA VAL A 362 23.29 -2.58 -0.49
C VAL A 362 24.01 -3.90 -0.73
N VAL A 363 25.22 -3.89 -1.30
CA VAL A 363 26.03 -5.09 -1.51
C VAL A 363 26.43 -5.72 -0.17
N ILE A 364 26.83 -4.95 0.83
CA ILE A 364 27.16 -5.45 2.17
C ILE A 364 25.93 -6.11 2.81
N THR A 365 24.76 -5.48 2.71
CA THR A 365 23.49 -6.05 3.20
C THR A 365 23.15 -7.34 2.46
N MET A 366 23.32 -7.37 1.14
CA MET A 366 23.09 -8.55 0.30
C MET A 366 24.01 -9.72 0.71
N ILE A 367 25.27 -9.46 0.99
CA ILE A 367 26.23 -10.47 1.51
C ILE A 367 25.76 -11.01 2.86
N GLY A 368 25.21 -10.14 3.75
CA GLY A 368 24.59 -10.56 5.00
C GLY A 368 23.39 -11.48 4.80
N ALA A 369 22.52 -11.16 3.82
CA ALA A 369 21.38 -11.99 3.44
C ALA A 369 21.79 -13.36 2.88
N ILE A 370 22.86 -13.40 2.06
CA ILE A 370 23.46 -14.64 1.55
C ILE A 370 24.03 -15.47 2.71
N ALA A 371 24.73 -14.83 3.64
CA ALA A 371 25.24 -15.50 4.83
C ALA A 371 24.12 -16.11 5.68
N LEU A 372 23.00 -15.40 5.86
CA LEU A 372 21.80 -15.90 6.53
C LEU A 372 21.21 -17.12 5.79
N PHE A 373 21.11 -17.05 4.46
CA PHE A 373 20.65 -18.17 3.63
C PHE A 373 21.50 -19.42 3.84
N VAL A 374 22.82 -19.31 3.75
CA VAL A 374 23.74 -20.45 3.95
C VAL A 374 23.69 -20.95 5.39
N TYR A 375 23.62 -20.03 6.37
CA TYR A 375 23.55 -20.37 7.79
C TYR A 375 22.28 -21.17 8.12
N VAL A 376 21.11 -20.75 7.62
CA VAL A 376 19.86 -21.48 7.86
C VAL A 376 19.75 -22.72 6.98
N GLY A 377 20.23 -22.65 5.73
CA GLY A 377 20.29 -23.80 4.82
C GLY A 377 21.06 -24.99 5.39
N GLN A 378 22.18 -24.71 6.08
CA GLN A 378 22.94 -25.75 6.78
C GLN A 378 22.18 -26.37 7.96
N MET A 379 21.21 -25.65 8.57
CA MET A 379 20.37 -26.25 9.60
C MET A 379 19.40 -27.30 9.04
N LEU A 380 19.01 -27.14 7.78
CA LEU A 380 18.12 -28.07 7.06
C LEU A 380 18.93 -29.20 6.39
N ILE A 381 20.04 -28.86 5.76
CA ILE A 381 20.92 -29.79 5.04
C ILE A 381 22.30 -29.64 5.63
N PRO A 382 22.73 -30.54 6.53
CA PRO A 382 24.03 -30.45 7.18
C PRO A 382 25.20 -30.44 6.20
N MET A 383 26.03 -29.42 6.28
CA MET A 383 27.23 -29.24 5.44
C MET A 383 28.48 -29.03 6.30
N SER A 384 29.63 -29.49 5.80
CA SER A 384 30.90 -29.16 6.44
C SER A 384 31.20 -27.66 6.37
N LYS A 385 31.99 -27.13 7.31
CA LYS A 385 32.37 -25.71 7.32
C LYS A 385 32.97 -25.23 6.01
N HIS A 386 33.82 -26.09 5.39
CA HIS A 386 34.42 -25.79 4.08
C HIS A 386 33.35 -25.63 3.00
N LYS A 387 32.36 -26.55 2.90
CA LYS A 387 31.27 -26.47 1.94
C LYS A 387 30.40 -25.24 2.19
N GLN A 388 30.16 -24.85 3.45
CA GLN A 388 29.44 -23.60 3.79
C GLN A 388 30.17 -22.37 3.23
N LEU A 389 31.50 -22.30 3.40
CA LEU A 389 32.27 -21.16 2.90
C LEU A 389 32.35 -21.13 1.38
N VAL A 390 32.55 -22.30 0.74
CA VAL A 390 32.55 -22.39 -0.74
C VAL A 390 31.21 -21.95 -1.31
N ALA A 391 30.11 -22.43 -0.74
CA ALA A 391 28.78 -22.00 -1.16
C ALA A 391 28.57 -20.49 -0.92
N PHE A 392 28.95 -19.98 0.25
CA PHE A 392 28.81 -18.56 0.60
C PHE A 392 29.59 -17.66 -0.37
N PHE A 393 30.89 -17.93 -0.60
CA PHE A 393 31.71 -17.10 -1.48
C PHE A 393 31.29 -17.22 -2.95
N GLY A 394 30.95 -18.44 -3.41
CA GLY A 394 30.48 -18.67 -4.78
C GLY A 394 29.16 -17.93 -5.08
N ILE A 395 28.18 -18.05 -4.18
CA ILE A 395 26.89 -17.35 -4.31
C ILE A 395 27.09 -15.83 -4.19
N SER A 396 27.94 -15.36 -3.27
CA SER A 396 28.24 -13.93 -3.10
C SER A 396 28.85 -13.32 -4.35
N LEU A 397 29.88 -13.99 -4.92
CA LEU A 397 30.54 -13.53 -6.14
C LEU A 397 29.55 -13.46 -7.31
N LEU A 398 28.76 -14.52 -7.52
CA LEU A 398 27.74 -14.55 -8.57
C LEU A 398 26.72 -13.41 -8.37
N SER A 399 26.28 -13.21 -7.13
CA SER A 399 25.30 -12.17 -6.82
C SER A 399 25.85 -10.76 -7.05
N ILE A 400 27.10 -10.49 -6.73
CA ILE A 400 27.76 -9.21 -6.99
C ILE A 400 27.86 -8.96 -8.49
N VAL A 401 28.31 -9.97 -9.26
CA VAL A 401 28.39 -9.87 -10.73
C VAL A 401 27.01 -9.58 -11.33
N LEU A 402 25.97 -10.29 -10.91
CA LEU A 402 24.60 -10.06 -11.37
C LEU A 402 24.09 -8.67 -10.95
N PHE A 403 24.42 -8.21 -9.74
CA PHE A 403 24.05 -6.88 -9.27
C PHE A 403 24.61 -5.79 -10.17
N ILE A 404 25.86 -5.92 -10.62
CA ILE A 404 26.52 -4.96 -11.51
C ILE A 404 25.89 -5.00 -12.91
N ILE A 405 25.65 -6.21 -13.46
CA ILE A 405 25.16 -6.38 -14.84
C ILE A 405 23.68 -5.97 -14.98
N THR A 406 22.82 -6.25 -13.97
CA THR A 406 21.36 -6.08 -14.06
C THR A 406 20.84 -4.82 -13.39
N SER A 407 21.69 -3.83 -13.12
CA SER A 407 21.32 -2.64 -12.33
C SER A 407 20.70 -2.98 -10.95
N GLY A 408 20.95 -4.17 -10.44
CA GLY A 408 20.65 -4.60 -9.08
C GLY A 408 19.22 -4.97 -8.75
N THR A 409 18.21 -4.49 -9.48
CA THR A 409 16.80 -4.60 -9.06
C THR A 409 16.33 -6.05 -8.89
N LEU A 410 16.67 -6.95 -9.78
CA LEU A 410 16.25 -8.36 -9.70
C LEU A 410 16.96 -9.10 -8.56
N ILE A 411 18.26 -8.91 -8.44
CA ILE A 411 19.07 -9.63 -7.47
C ILE A 411 18.76 -9.20 -6.03
N THR A 412 18.47 -7.90 -5.79
CA THR A 412 18.02 -7.42 -4.49
C THR A 412 16.66 -8.00 -4.11
N GLN A 413 15.72 -8.16 -5.06
CA GLN A 413 14.43 -8.84 -4.80
C GLN A 413 14.63 -10.32 -4.44
N ILE A 414 15.55 -11.03 -5.10
CA ILE A 414 15.85 -12.45 -4.79
C ILE A 414 16.35 -12.57 -3.36
N TRP A 415 17.28 -11.72 -2.93
CA TRP A 415 17.84 -11.80 -1.57
C TRP A 415 16.89 -11.24 -0.51
N ALA A 416 16.02 -10.30 -0.85
CA ALA A 416 14.91 -9.88 0.00
C ALA A 416 13.93 -11.05 0.22
N LEU A 417 13.54 -11.76 -0.85
CA LEU A 417 12.68 -12.95 -0.77
C LEU A 417 13.33 -14.07 0.04
N SER A 418 14.61 -14.34 -0.20
CA SER A 418 15.38 -15.31 0.58
C SER A 418 15.38 -14.95 2.07
N SER A 419 15.61 -13.68 2.42
CA SER A 419 15.58 -13.20 3.81
C SER A 419 14.21 -13.34 4.45
N ALA A 420 13.15 -13.05 3.69
CA ALA A 420 11.77 -13.19 4.15
C ALA A 420 11.40 -14.63 4.51
N ILE A 421 12.00 -15.61 3.82
CA ILE A 421 11.75 -17.04 4.05
C ILE A 421 12.69 -17.59 5.12
N MET A 422 13.99 -17.30 5.00
CA MET A 422 14.99 -17.95 5.84
C MET A 422 15.06 -17.40 7.27
N ALA A 423 14.75 -16.13 7.49
CA ALA A 423 14.80 -15.58 8.84
C ALA A 423 13.78 -16.23 9.79
N PRO A 424 12.47 -16.32 9.46
CA PRO A 424 11.52 -17.02 10.32
C PRO A 424 11.83 -18.53 10.45
N VAL A 425 12.28 -19.18 9.39
CA VAL A 425 12.71 -20.60 9.44
C VAL A 425 13.87 -20.78 10.40
N GLY A 426 14.90 -19.94 10.29
CA GLY A 426 16.06 -19.98 11.18
C GLY A 426 15.69 -19.72 12.63
N ALA A 427 14.81 -18.77 12.90
CA ALA A 427 14.29 -18.46 14.24
C ALA A 427 13.68 -19.69 14.91
N ILE A 428 12.76 -20.36 14.20
CA ILE A 428 12.06 -21.53 14.71
C ILE A 428 12.99 -22.76 14.85
N ILE A 429 13.89 -22.98 13.89
CA ILE A 429 14.85 -24.09 13.99
C ILE A 429 15.80 -23.88 15.17
N ARG A 430 16.27 -22.66 15.41
CA ARG A 430 17.07 -22.34 16.60
C ARG A 430 16.32 -22.62 17.88
N LEU A 431 15.06 -22.24 17.91
CA LEU A 431 14.19 -22.53 19.06
C LEU A 431 13.99 -24.04 19.28
N MET A 432 13.81 -24.82 18.22
CA MET A 432 13.77 -26.29 18.31
C MET A 432 15.07 -26.89 18.88
N GLU A 433 16.23 -26.32 18.52
CA GLU A 433 17.53 -26.75 19.06
C GLU A 433 17.65 -26.41 20.56
N GLU A 434 17.14 -25.28 20.99
CA GLU A 434 17.08 -24.92 22.41
C GLU A 434 16.13 -25.84 23.19
N TRP A 435 14.93 -26.15 22.65
CA TRP A 435 14.01 -27.10 23.28
C TRP A 435 14.65 -28.48 23.48
N ARG A 436 15.41 -28.98 22.49
CA ARG A 436 16.10 -30.28 22.57
C ARG A 436 17.12 -30.34 23.70
N ARG A 437 17.64 -29.24 24.21
CA ARG A 437 18.52 -29.22 25.39
C ARG A 437 17.79 -29.71 26.68
N TYR A 438 16.46 -29.64 26.67
CA TYR A 438 15.63 -30.15 27.75
C TYR A 438 15.07 -31.54 27.45
N ASP A 439 15.49 -32.18 26.37
CA ASP A 439 15.13 -33.55 26.08
C ASP A 439 15.73 -34.50 27.12
N GLY A 440 14.96 -35.53 27.57
CA GLY A 440 15.36 -36.40 28.65
C GLY A 440 15.30 -35.78 30.06
N SER A 441 15.07 -34.48 30.23
CA SER A 441 14.87 -33.86 31.55
C SER A 441 13.49 -34.16 32.12
N ARG A 442 13.32 -34.03 33.44
CA ARG A 442 11.99 -34.03 34.06
C ARG A 442 11.20 -32.81 33.59
N PRO A 443 9.83 -32.88 33.58
CA PRO A 443 8.99 -31.74 33.27
C PRO A 443 9.38 -30.52 34.15
N LEU A 444 9.61 -29.37 33.51
CA LEU A 444 9.93 -28.15 34.25
C LEU A 444 8.70 -27.60 34.97
N GLY A 445 8.92 -26.92 36.08
CA GLY A 445 7.87 -26.22 36.80
C GLY A 445 7.13 -25.23 35.88
N ALA A 446 5.82 -25.08 36.08
CA ALA A 446 4.96 -24.28 35.19
C ALA A 446 5.41 -22.81 35.05
N ILE A 447 5.80 -22.17 36.17
CA ILE A 447 6.27 -20.76 36.17
C ILE A 447 7.53 -20.64 35.27
N LYS A 448 8.52 -21.52 35.49
CA LYS A 448 9.77 -21.51 34.73
C LYS A 448 9.50 -21.75 33.23
N SER A 449 8.58 -22.70 32.90
CA SER A 449 8.17 -22.96 31.51
C SER A 449 7.51 -21.75 30.88
N THR A 450 6.69 -20.99 31.61
CA THR A 450 6.03 -19.76 31.13
C THR A 450 7.04 -18.65 30.88
N VAL A 451 7.98 -18.42 31.81
CA VAL A 451 9.05 -17.41 31.64
C VAL A 451 9.91 -17.74 30.41
N LEU A 452 10.31 -19.01 30.25
CA LEU A 452 11.06 -19.44 29.06
C LEU A 452 10.24 -19.30 27.78
N ALA A 453 8.91 -19.50 27.83
CA ALA A 453 8.05 -19.31 26.66
C ALA A 453 8.06 -17.86 26.17
N VAL A 454 7.94 -16.88 27.08
CA VAL A 454 8.06 -15.46 26.73
C VAL A 454 9.46 -15.14 26.22
N PHE A 455 10.51 -15.57 26.91
CA PHE A 455 11.89 -15.32 26.52
C PHE A 455 12.18 -15.86 25.11
N TYR A 456 11.79 -17.08 24.81
CA TYR A 456 12.03 -17.69 23.49
C TYR A 456 11.18 -17.08 22.38
N LEU A 457 9.97 -16.58 22.68
CA LEU A 457 9.18 -15.82 21.73
C LEU A 457 9.95 -14.53 21.31
N VAL A 458 10.45 -13.78 22.29
CA VAL A 458 11.21 -12.55 22.03
C VAL A 458 12.47 -12.83 21.22
N ILE A 459 13.25 -13.86 21.58
CA ILE A 459 14.47 -14.25 20.83
C ILE A 459 14.13 -14.66 19.40
N ALA A 460 13.05 -15.43 19.19
CA ALA A 460 12.60 -15.82 17.85
C ALA A 460 12.19 -14.59 17.02
N ALA A 461 11.45 -13.66 17.61
CA ALA A 461 11.05 -12.41 16.96
C ALA A 461 12.25 -11.53 16.58
N LEU A 462 13.23 -11.37 17.48
CA LEU A 462 14.46 -10.62 17.21
C LEU A 462 15.29 -11.23 16.08
N PHE A 463 15.43 -12.57 16.07
CA PHE A 463 16.13 -13.25 14.98
C PHE A 463 15.39 -13.06 13.63
N ALA A 464 14.08 -13.20 13.63
CA ALA A 464 13.27 -13.01 12.42
C ALA A 464 13.29 -11.56 11.94
N ALA A 465 13.38 -10.57 12.84
CA ALA A 465 13.49 -9.15 12.51
C ALA A 465 14.73 -8.82 11.65
N ILE A 466 15.82 -9.61 11.74
CA ILE A 466 16.98 -9.49 10.84
C ILE A 466 16.54 -9.57 9.38
N GLY A 467 15.66 -10.54 9.06
CA GLY A 467 15.09 -10.69 7.72
C GLY A 467 14.27 -9.47 7.30
N GLY A 468 13.44 -8.93 8.23
CA GLY A 468 12.66 -7.71 7.99
C GLY A 468 13.55 -6.50 7.66
N MET A 469 14.64 -6.30 8.40
CA MET A 469 15.59 -5.22 8.14
C MET A 469 16.26 -5.39 6.77
N TYR A 470 16.70 -6.61 6.41
CA TYR A 470 17.26 -6.86 5.07
C TYR A 470 16.28 -6.57 3.94
N ILE A 471 15.01 -6.92 4.09
CA ILE A 471 13.97 -6.61 3.10
C ILE A 471 13.83 -5.09 2.96
N ALA A 472 13.64 -4.39 4.09
CA ALA A 472 13.39 -2.95 4.11
C ALA A 472 14.55 -2.13 3.52
N SER A 473 15.80 -2.61 3.66
CA SER A 473 17.00 -1.95 3.13
C SER A 473 17.28 -2.31 1.66
N LEU A 474 17.20 -3.61 1.29
CA LEU A 474 17.47 -4.06 -0.08
C LEU A 474 16.49 -3.49 -1.11
N LEU A 475 15.25 -3.18 -0.68
CA LEU A 475 14.18 -2.63 -1.50
C LEU A 475 13.80 -1.20 -1.09
N GLY A 476 14.68 -0.50 -0.38
CA GLY A 476 14.40 0.79 0.25
C GLY A 476 14.49 2.01 -0.68
N ASN A 477 14.45 1.88 -2.01
CA ASN A 477 14.50 3.01 -2.95
C ASN A 477 13.12 3.56 -3.29
N THR A 478 13.07 4.79 -3.86
CA THR A 478 11.82 5.48 -4.23
C THR A 478 10.94 4.65 -5.14
N LYS A 479 11.52 3.92 -6.09
CA LYS A 479 10.77 3.05 -7.01
C LYS A 479 9.89 2.02 -6.29
N PHE A 480 10.38 1.47 -5.17
CA PHE A 480 9.65 0.46 -4.40
C PHE A 480 8.73 1.08 -3.34
N PHE A 481 9.17 2.07 -2.56
CA PHE A 481 8.31 2.62 -1.51
C PHE A 481 7.19 3.53 -2.06
N MET A 482 7.37 4.10 -3.26
CA MET A 482 6.28 4.75 -4.02
C MET A 482 5.48 3.76 -4.89
N GLU A 483 5.81 2.46 -4.83
CA GLU A 483 5.07 1.36 -5.46
C GLU A 483 5.04 1.39 -7.01
N PHE A 484 6.03 2.01 -7.67
CA PHE A 484 6.24 1.82 -9.10
C PHE A 484 6.73 0.40 -9.44
N ALA A 485 7.45 -0.21 -8.52
CA ALA A 485 7.80 -1.63 -8.55
C ALA A 485 7.17 -2.36 -7.37
N ILE A 486 6.60 -3.54 -7.63
CA ILE A 486 6.02 -4.41 -6.60
C ILE A 486 7.04 -5.49 -6.24
N PHE A 487 7.19 -5.75 -4.95
CA PHE A 487 7.91 -6.92 -4.48
C PHE A 487 7.10 -8.18 -4.79
N ARG A 488 7.65 -9.00 -5.68
CA ARG A 488 6.99 -10.23 -6.15
C ARG A 488 7.35 -11.40 -5.24
N GLY A 489 6.39 -12.33 -5.06
CA GLY A 489 6.63 -13.56 -4.29
C GLY A 489 6.15 -13.51 -2.85
N VAL A 490 5.42 -12.49 -2.43
CA VAL A 490 4.87 -12.37 -1.05
C VAL A 490 4.08 -13.61 -0.61
N LYS A 491 3.38 -14.30 -1.50
CA LYS A 491 2.71 -15.57 -1.17
C LYS A 491 3.69 -16.68 -0.75
N LEU A 492 4.89 -16.71 -1.35
CA LEU A 492 5.93 -17.67 -1.00
C LEU A 492 6.51 -17.41 0.40
N THR A 493 6.58 -16.15 0.81
CA THR A 493 7.08 -15.79 2.15
C THR A 493 6.20 -16.31 3.28
N PHE A 494 4.97 -16.67 2.97
CA PHE A 494 4.04 -17.27 3.91
C PHE A 494 4.05 -18.81 3.88
N VAL A 495 4.06 -19.40 2.70
CA VAL A 495 3.94 -20.86 2.52
C VAL A 495 5.27 -21.58 2.79
N LEU A 496 6.38 -21.10 2.21
CA LEU A 496 7.68 -21.79 2.30
C LEU A 496 8.22 -21.90 3.73
N PRO A 497 8.12 -20.90 4.63
CA PRO A 497 8.54 -21.08 6.00
C PRO A 497 7.82 -22.22 6.72
N VAL A 498 6.53 -22.38 6.50
CA VAL A 498 5.73 -23.48 7.08
C VAL A 498 6.24 -24.81 6.59
N VAL A 499 6.42 -24.98 5.28
CA VAL A 499 6.92 -26.23 4.68
C VAL A 499 8.33 -26.58 5.19
N LEU A 500 9.24 -25.59 5.19
CA LEU A 500 10.61 -25.81 5.65
C LEU A 500 10.69 -26.13 7.13
N VAL A 501 9.82 -25.55 7.96
CA VAL A 501 9.75 -25.86 9.39
C VAL A 501 9.13 -27.25 9.63
N ILE A 502 8.16 -27.69 8.83
CA ILE A 502 7.65 -29.08 8.88
C ILE A 502 8.79 -30.06 8.63
N ILE A 503 9.59 -29.83 7.57
CA ILE A 503 10.76 -30.66 7.27
C ILE A 503 11.74 -30.64 8.44
N ALA A 504 12.08 -29.46 8.97
CA ALA A 504 12.98 -29.31 10.10
C ALA A 504 12.48 -30.01 11.37
N TYR A 505 11.14 -30.00 11.60
CA TYR A 505 10.51 -30.65 12.73
C TYR A 505 10.64 -32.20 12.63
N LEU A 506 10.30 -32.75 11.45
CA LEU A 506 10.42 -34.20 11.18
C LEU A 506 11.88 -34.69 11.33
N GLN A 507 12.86 -33.85 11.05
CA GLN A 507 14.28 -34.19 11.25
C GLN A 507 14.70 -34.21 12.72
N ARG A 508 13.99 -33.50 13.62
CA ARG A 508 14.43 -33.24 15.01
C ARG A 508 13.57 -33.92 16.06
N PHE A 509 12.33 -34.24 15.74
CA PHE A 509 11.35 -34.79 16.69
C PHE A 509 10.71 -36.06 16.13
N PRO A 510 10.42 -37.06 17.01
CA PRO A 510 9.88 -38.36 16.61
C PRO A 510 8.35 -38.29 16.35
N LEU A 511 7.93 -37.53 15.31
CA LEU A 511 6.53 -37.34 14.96
C LEU A 511 5.96 -38.51 14.17
N TRP A 512 6.69 -39.04 13.17
CA TRP A 512 6.22 -40.09 12.29
C TRP A 512 6.48 -41.47 12.85
N LYS A 513 5.45 -42.15 13.35
CA LYS A 513 5.56 -43.50 13.95
C LYS A 513 6.69 -43.60 14.99
N GLY A 514 6.87 -42.54 15.79
CA GLY A 514 7.93 -42.49 16.81
C GLY A 514 9.37 -42.37 16.27
N ARG A 515 9.55 -42.06 14.99
CA ARG A 515 10.86 -41.93 14.34
C ARG A 515 11.15 -40.48 13.92
N MET A 516 12.46 -40.14 13.90
CA MET A 516 12.97 -38.90 13.31
C MET A 516 13.39 -39.18 11.86
N ILE A 517 13.16 -38.27 10.94
CA ILE A 517 13.51 -38.38 9.53
C ILE A 517 14.77 -37.57 9.28
N ASN A 518 15.94 -38.12 9.62
CA ASN A 518 17.19 -37.37 9.60
C ASN A 518 18.25 -37.95 8.62
N SER A 519 17.90 -39.02 7.86
CA SER A 519 18.74 -39.59 6.80
C SER A 519 17.97 -39.64 5.47
N LYS A 520 18.70 -39.85 4.35
CA LYS A 520 18.12 -40.02 3.02
C LYS A 520 17.24 -41.29 2.96
N GLU A 521 17.69 -42.36 3.62
CA GLU A 521 16.98 -43.64 3.71
C GLU A 521 15.65 -43.46 4.46
N GLU A 522 15.68 -42.79 5.62
CA GLU A 522 14.47 -42.47 6.39
C GLU A 522 13.52 -41.58 5.61
N ALA A 523 14.03 -40.57 4.89
CA ALA A 523 13.22 -39.70 4.05
C ALA A 523 12.53 -40.47 2.91
N LYS A 524 13.28 -41.37 2.24
CA LYS A 524 12.69 -42.25 1.20
C LYS A 524 11.62 -43.16 1.77
N LYS A 525 11.90 -43.77 2.93
CA LYS A 525 10.94 -44.66 3.63
C LYS A 525 9.69 -43.86 4.04
N PHE A 526 9.85 -42.65 4.59
CA PHE A 526 8.74 -41.79 4.95
C PHE A 526 7.86 -41.47 3.73
N VAL A 527 8.46 -41.09 2.58
CA VAL A 527 7.69 -40.77 1.37
C VAL A 527 6.89 -41.99 0.91
N VAL A 528 7.49 -43.18 0.87
CA VAL A 528 6.79 -44.38 0.50
C VAL A 528 5.65 -44.71 1.48
N GLU A 529 5.92 -44.68 2.79
CA GLU A 529 4.92 -44.95 3.82
C GLU A 529 3.78 -43.91 3.80
N PHE A 530 4.09 -42.65 3.53
CA PHE A 530 3.09 -41.59 3.43
C PHE A 530 2.19 -41.77 2.20
N LEU A 531 2.77 -42.12 1.04
CA LEU A 531 2.02 -42.31 -0.21
C LEU A 531 1.21 -43.63 -0.22
N THR A 532 1.61 -44.60 0.59
CA THR A 532 0.93 -45.91 0.71
C THR A 532 0.04 -46.00 1.94
N MET A 533 -0.16 -44.91 2.67
CA MET A 533 -0.97 -44.89 3.89
C MET A 533 -2.45 -44.99 3.57
N ASP A 534 -3.14 -45.90 4.26
CA ASP A 534 -4.60 -46.01 4.23
C ASP A 534 -5.22 -44.78 4.87
N VAL A 535 -5.98 -44.00 4.09
CA VAL A 535 -6.64 -42.80 4.56
C VAL A 535 -8.07 -43.16 4.99
N LYS A 536 -8.38 -43.02 6.28
CA LYS A 536 -9.73 -43.20 6.80
C LYS A 536 -10.65 -42.10 6.26
N PHE A 537 -11.88 -42.45 5.91
CA PHE A 537 -12.84 -41.57 5.26
C PHE A 537 -13.04 -40.22 5.98
N TYR A 538 -13.08 -40.19 7.30
CA TYR A 538 -13.22 -38.96 8.07
C TYR A 538 -12.05 -37.98 7.87
N VAL A 539 -10.84 -38.48 7.50
CA VAL A 539 -9.66 -37.63 7.25
C VAL A 539 -9.91 -36.72 6.04
N PHE A 540 -10.70 -37.20 5.04
CA PHE A 540 -11.09 -36.35 3.92
C PHE A 540 -11.90 -35.13 4.36
N PHE A 541 -12.84 -35.30 5.30
CA PHE A 541 -13.60 -34.17 5.83
C PHE A 541 -12.70 -33.18 6.62
N VAL A 542 -11.77 -33.72 7.43
CA VAL A 542 -10.81 -32.90 8.16
C VAL A 542 -9.91 -32.15 7.19
N MET A 543 -9.40 -32.80 6.15
CA MET A 543 -8.58 -32.17 5.11
C MET A 543 -9.36 -31.13 4.31
N ALA A 544 -10.61 -31.40 3.96
CA ALA A 544 -11.47 -30.46 3.28
C ALA A 544 -11.75 -29.22 4.15
N ALA A 545 -12.04 -29.41 5.44
CA ALA A 545 -12.23 -28.30 6.38
C ALA A 545 -10.95 -27.47 6.54
N LEU A 546 -9.79 -28.10 6.74
CA LEU A 546 -8.50 -27.43 6.82
C LEU A 546 -8.14 -26.73 5.50
N GLY A 547 -8.42 -27.37 4.36
CA GLY A 547 -8.25 -26.78 3.02
C GLY A 547 -9.12 -25.55 2.82
N GLY A 548 -10.38 -25.59 3.28
CA GLY A 548 -11.29 -24.45 3.26
C GLY A 548 -10.79 -23.29 4.12
N VAL A 549 -10.35 -23.59 5.35
CA VAL A 549 -9.72 -22.60 6.24
C VAL A 549 -8.47 -22.01 5.60
N ALA A 550 -7.59 -22.84 5.04
CA ALA A 550 -6.37 -22.39 4.37
C ALA A 550 -6.69 -21.53 3.14
N TRP A 551 -7.71 -21.89 2.35
CA TRP A 551 -8.15 -21.09 1.21
C TRP A 551 -8.63 -19.70 1.64
N VAL A 552 -9.53 -19.63 2.62
CA VAL A 552 -9.99 -18.35 3.18
C VAL A 552 -8.80 -17.52 3.68
N PHE A 553 -7.85 -18.14 4.35
CA PHE A 553 -6.68 -17.50 4.93
C PHE A 553 -5.73 -16.97 3.85
N VAL A 554 -5.42 -17.77 2.82
CA VAL A 554 -4.57 -17.36 1.67
C VAL A 554 -5.31 -16.37 0.77
N GLY A 555 -6.60 -16.55 0.55
CA GLY A 555 -7.43 -15.62 -0.23
C GLY A 555 -7.53 -14.24 0.40
N ARG A 556 -7.52 -14.17 1.73
CA ARG A 556 -7.52 -12.89 2.47
C ARG A 556 -6.13 -12.23 2.56
N SER A 557 -5.05 -12.95 2.29
CA SER A 557 -3.69 -12.40 2.31
C SER A 557 -3.32 -11.63 1.03
N GLY A 558 -4.22 -11.59 0.02
CA GLY A 558 -4.03 -10.85 -1.24
C GLY A 558 -4.92 -9.62 -1.32
N HIS A 559 -4.59 -8.71 -2.24
CA HIS A 559 -5.35 -7.48 -2.49
C HIS A 559 -6.72 -7.70 -3.18
N THR A 560 -7.01 -8.90 -3.61
CA THR A 560 -8.32 -9.30 -4.17
C THR A 560 -9.14 -9.98 -3.08
N ALA A 561 -9.80 -9.19 -2.25
CA ALA A 561 -10.68 -9.69 -1.20
C ALA A 561 -11.98 -10.25 -1.80
N GLY A 562 -11.98 -11.52 -2.17
CA GLY A 562 -13.18 -12.25 -2.55
C GLY A 562 -14.02 -12.77 -1.36
N VAL A 563 -13.55 -12.58 -0.13
CA VAL A 563 -14.21 -13.10 1.08
C VAL A 563 -14.60 -11.95 2.00
N PRO A 564 -15.90 -11.77 2.31
CA PRO A 564 -16.35 -10.69 3.20
C PRO A 564 -15.77 -10.84 4.61
N VAL A 565 -15.51 -9.69 5.24
CA VAL A 565 -14.96 -9.60 6.60
C VAL A 565 -16.13 -9.61 7.59
N PRO A 566 -16.13 -10.51 8.62
CA PRO A 566 -17.18 -10.50 9.64
C PRO A 566 -17.23 -9.19 10.42
N GLY A 567 -18.44 -8.76 10.84
CA GLY A 567 -18.63 -7.51 11.56
C GLY A 567 -17.83 -7.39 12.86
N VAL A 568 -17.69 -8.50 13.60
CA VAL A 568 -16.88 -8.55 14.83
C VAL A 568 -15.39 -8.29 14.53
N GLU A 569 -14.88 -8.80 13.43
CA GLU A 569 -13.50 -8.55 13.00
C GLU A 569 -13.31 -7.08 12.61
N LEU A 570 -14.29 -6.47 11.92
CA LEU A 570 -14.26 -5.05 11.59
C LEU A 570 -14.27 -4.16 12.85
N MET A 571 -15.05 -4.54 13.86
CA MET A 571 -15.08 -3.82 15.15
C MET A 571 -13.72 -3.91 15.86
N LEU A 572 -13.12 -5.10 15.93
CA LEU A 572 -11.79 -5.30 16.51
C LEU A 572 -10.72 -4.50 15.75
N ARG A 573 -10.79 -4.50 14.42
CA ARG A 573 -9.86 -3.73 13.58
C ARG A 573 -9.94 -2.23 13.89
N ARG A 574 -11.15 -1.66 13.93
CA ARG A 574 -11.38 -0.25 14.27
C ARG A 574 -10.89 0.09 15.68
N PHE A 575 -11.14 -0.80 16.65
CA PHE A 575 -10.65 -0.62 18.01
C PHE A 575 -9.11 -0.55 18.05
N LEU A 576 -8.43 -1.49 17.41
CA LEU A 576 -6.96 -1.53 17.37
C LEU A 576 -6.37 -0.33 16.59
N GLU A 577 -6.99 0.08 15.48
CA GLU A 577 -6.58 1.26 14.71
C GLU A 577 -6.68 2.56 15.51
N ASN A 578 -7.69 2.68 16.35
CA ASN A 578 -7.89 3.88 17.17
C ASN A 578 -7.01 3.90 18.44
N THR A 579 -6.59 2.71 18.91
CA THR A 579 -5.90 2.59 20.21
C THR A 579 -4.38 2.48 20.04
N MET A 580 -3.91 1.93 18.91
CA MET A 580 -2.50 1.63 18.67
C MET A 580 -1.89 2.55 17.62
N TYR A 581 -0.57 2.68 17.66
CA TYR A 581 0.14 3.43 16.63
C TYR A 581 0.01 2.77 15.26
N ALA A 582 0.19 1.44 15.20
CA ALA A 582 0.05 0.63 14.00
C ALA A 582 -0.76 -0.62 14.32
N ARG A 583 -1.86 -0.86 13.59
CA ARG A 583 -2.68 -2.05 13.79
C ARG A 583 -1.87 -3.33 13.56
N PRO A 584 -1.68 -4.20 14.57
CA PRO A 584 -1.04 -5.49 14.39
C PRO A 584 -1.94 -6.43 13.57
N ARG A 585 -1.34 -7.46 12.98
CA ARG A 585 -2.08 -8.45 12.19
C ARG A 585 -2.68 -9.51 13.09
N GLU A 586 -3.96 -9.80 12.95
CA GLU A 586 -4.70 -10.76 13.79
C GLU A 586 -4.03 -12.15 13.80
N LYS A 587 -3.49 -12.62 12.68
CA LYS A 587 -2.76 -13.89 12.57
C LYS A 587 -1.49 -13.94 13.42
N GLU A 588 -0.89 -12.81 13.75
CA GLU A 588 0.30 -12.70 14.61
C GLU A 588 -0.08 -12.85 16.09
N PHE A 589 -0.93 -11.94 16.59
CA PHE A 589 -1.19 -11.84 18.02
C PHE A 589 -2.28 -12.77 18.54
N ILE A 590 -3.27 -13.18 17.69
CA ILE A 590 -4.33 -14.11 18.13
C ILE A 590 -3.85 -15.57 18.01
N ILE A 591 -3.13 -15.90 16.94
CA ILE A 591 -2.80 -17.30 16.61
C ILE A 591 -1.32 -17.56 16.86
N GLY A 592 -0.43 -16.84 16.15
CA GLY A 592 0.96 -17.20 16.00
C GLY A 592 1.79 -17.10 17.28
N HIS A 593 1.84 -15.94 17.90
CA HIS A 593 2.65 -15.72 19.10
C HIS A 593 2.15 -16.51 20.30
N PRO A 594 0.83 -16.54 20.59
CA PRO A 594 0.29 -17.41 21.63
C PRO A 594 0.57 -18.90 21.43
N ALA A 595 0.45 -19.38 20.18
CA ALA A 595 0.74 -20.77 19.85
C ALA A 595 2.22 -21.11 20.04
N LEU A 596 3.16 -20.21 19.67
CA LEU A 596 4.59 -20.42 19.85
C LEU A 596 4.98 -20.48 21.33
N MET A 597 4.37 -19.61 22.17
CA MET A 597 4.54 -19.66 23.61
C MET A 597 4.02 -20.98 24.18
N LEU A 598 2.81 -21.38 23.76
CA LEU A 598 2.22 -22.63 24.21
C LEU A 598 2.99 -23.87 23.67
N ALA A 599 3.60 -23.80 22.48
CA ALA A 599 4.50 -24.85 21.97
C ALA A 599 5.72 -25.02 22.88
N THR A 600 6.36 -23.92 23.27
CA THR A 600 7.47 -23.94 24.24
C THR A 600 7.02 -24.54 25.58
N PHE A 601 5.90 -24.07 26.11
CA PHE A 601 5.34 -24.59 27.35
C PHE A 601 5.03 -26.09 27.26
N ALA A 602 4.37 -26.51 26.18
CA ALA A 602 4.01 -27.91 25.91
C ALA A 602 5.24 -28.83 25.87
N PHE A 603 6.30 -28.40 25.17
CA PHE A 603 7.54 -29.17 25.13
C PHE A 603 8.20 -29.32 26.50
N LEU A 604 8.32 -28.21 27.23
CA LEU A 604 8.94 -28.20 28.56
C LEU A 604 8.11 -28.99 29.60
N ARG A 605 6.80 -29.12 29.39
CA ARG A 605 5.87 -29.91 30.20
C ARG A 605 5.65 -31.34 29.69
N LYS A 606 6.38 -31.73 28.63
CA LYS A 606 6.32 -33.10 28.04
C LYS A 606 4.94 -33.48 27.50
N TRP A 607 4.26 -32.55 26.84
CA TRP A 607 3.01 -32.83 26.15
C TRP A 607 3.22 -33.75 24.93
N PRO A 608 2.15 -34.39 24.40
CA PRO A 608 2.25 -35.25 23.22
C PRO A 608 2.87 -34.51 22.04
N THR A 609 3.76 -35.20 21.31
CA THR A 609 4.53 -34.63 20.20
C THR A 609 3.63 -34.03 19.10
N LEU A 610 2.46 -34.63 18.85
CA LEU A 610 1.52 -34.12 17.87
C LEU A 610 0.97 -32.72 18.26
N ILE A 611 0.61 -32.52 19.54
CA ILE A 611 0.13 -31.21 20.02
C ILE A 611 1.25 -30.18 19.90
N HIS A 612 2.47 -30.54 20.33
CA HIS A 612 3.63 -29.68 20.20
C HIS A 612 3.92 -29.33 18.74
N PHE A 613 3.80 -30.29 17.80
CA PHE A 613 3.94 -30.06 16.37
C PHE A 613 2.93 -29.03 15.84
N LEU A 614 1.65 -29.24 16.10
CA LEU A 614 0.58 -28.35 15.63
C LEU A 614 0.74 -26.93 16.16
N LEU A 615 1.09 -26.79 17.45
CA LEU A 615 1.37 -25.50 18.07
C LEU A 615 2.62 -24.82 17.45
N THR A 616 3.65 -25.61 17.12
CA THR A 616 4.84 -25.09 16.46
C THR A 616 4.51 -24.55 15.06
N ILE A 617 3.71 -25.29 14.28
CA ILE A 617 3.28 -24.85 12.94
C ILE A 617 2.43 -23.58 13.03
N ALA A 618 1.48 -23.50 13.98
CA ALA A 618 0.73 -22.28 14.22
C ALA A 618 1.67 -21.11 14.63
N GLY A 619 2.70 -21.37 15.44
CA GLY A 619 3.70 -20.39 15.84
C GLY A 619 4.53 -19.83 14.67
N VAL A 620 4.87 -20.67 13.68
CA VAL A 620 5.56 -20.26 12.45
C VAL A 620 4.78 -19.17 11.72
N ILE A 621 3.44 -19.29 11.66
CA ILE A 621 2.56 -18.34 10.98
C ILE A 621 2.75 -16.95 11.56
N GLY A 622 2.86 -16.80 12.88
CA GLY A 622 3.08 -15.51 13.53
C GLY A 622 4.44 -14.89 13.19
N ILE A 623 5.50 -15.67 13.33
CA ILE A 623 6.86 -15.19 13.07
C ILE A 623 7.07 -14.86 11.58
N ALA A 624 6.53 -15.68 10.66
CA ALA A 624 6.59 -15.41 9.22
C ALA A 624 5.76 -14.15 8.85
N SER A 625 4.57 -13.98 9.44
CA SER A 625 3.73 -12.81 9.21
C SER A 625 4.38 -11.50 9.68
N MET A 626 5.09 -11.53 10.82
CA MET A 626 5.85 -10.38 11.30
C MET A 626 6.91 -9.93 10.28
N VAL A 627 7.63 -10.87 9.65
CA VAL A 627 8.59 -10.55 8.59
C VAL A 627 7.89 -10.11 7.31
N GLU A 628 6.76 -10.74 6.95
CA GLU A 628 5.94 -10.37 5.79
C GLU A 628 5.46 -8.92 5.84
N THR A 629 5.32 -8.32 7.02
CA THR A 629 4.99 -6.89 7.18
C THR A 629 5.98 -6.00 6.43
N PHE A 630 7.27 -6.35 6.42
CA PHE A 630 8.31 -5.62 5.70
C PHE A 630 8.30 -5.87 4.18
N CYS A 631 7.56 -6.86 3.69
CA CYS A 631 7.36 -7.08 2.26
C CYS A 631 6.41 -6.08 1.60
N HIS A 632 5.62 -5.36 2.39
CA HIS A 632 4.80 -4.25 1.94
C HIS A 632 5.62 -2.96 1.95
N ILE A 633 6.51 -2.81 0.96
CA ILE A 633 7.54 -1.76 0.94
C ILE A 633 6.95 -0.34 0.93
N ARG A 634 5.75 -0.15 0.39
CA ARG A 634 5.04 1.15 0.40
C ARG A 634 4.65 1.64 1.79
N THR A 635 4.58 0.73 2.77
CA THR A 635 4.31 1.12 4.16
C THR A 635 5.57 1.75 4.75
N PRO A 636 5.48 2.90 5.41
CA PRO A 636 6.60 3.53 6.08
C PRO A 636 7.30 2.53 7.00
N VAL A 637 8.63 2.52 6.96
CA VAL A 637 9.42 1.48 7.65
C VAL A 637 9.20 1.51 9.16
N PHE A 638 9.06 2.69 9.75
CA PHE A 638 8.78 2.85 11.18
C PHE A 638 7.42 2.24 11.56
N MET A 639 6.40 2.42 10.73
CA MET A 639 5.10 1.79 10.95
C MET A 639 5.18 0.26 10.89
N SER A 640 6.00 -0.30 9.99
CA SER A 640 6.22 -1.74 9.91
C SER A 640 6.91 -2.28 11.16
N ILE A 641 7.87 -1.53 11.73
CA ILE A 641 8.54 -1.87 13.00
C ILE A 641 7.54 -1.83 14.15
N MET A 642 6.76 -0.75 14.28
CA MET A 642 5.77 -0.60 15.34
C MET A 642 4.67 -1.66 15.26
N ARG A 643 4.21 -2.01 14.05
CA ARG A 643 3.25 -3.09 13.85
C ARG A 643 3.76 -4.43 14.37
N GLY A 644 5.02 -4.76 14.10
CA GLY A 644 5.67 -5.97 14.64
C GLY A 644 5.81 -5.93 16.16
N TYR A 645 6.19 -4.78 16.72
CA TYR A 645 6.30 -4.58 18.17
C TYR A 645 4.95 -4.72 18.88
N ASP A 646 3.92 -4.03 18.38
CA ASP A 646 2.55 -4.08 18.93
C ASP A 646 1.98 -5.51 18.84
N GLY A 647 2.21 -6.19 17.72
CA GLY A 647 1.81 -7.59 17.52
C GLY A 647 2.50 -8.54 18.51
N LEU A 648 3.80 -8.34 18.75
CA LEU A 648 4.56 -9.14 19.71
C LEU A 648 4.09 -8.92 21.14
N LEU A 649 3.84 -7.66 21.53
CA LEU A 649 3.38 -7.30 22.86
C LEU A 649 2.01 -7.91 23.19
N ILE A 650 1.00 -7.67 22.31
CA ILE A 650 -0.34 -8.22 22.51
C ILE A 650 -0.31 -9.74 22.43
N GLY A 651 0.45 -10.30 21.48
CA GLY A 651 0.58 -11.74 21.32
C GLY A 651 1.22 -12.42 22.52
N ALA A 652 2.21 -11.79 23.16
CA ALA A 652 2.80 -12.27 24.41
C ALA A 652 1.79 -12.25 25.57
N LEU A 653 1.00 -11.16 25.69
CA LEU A 653 -0.07 -11.07 26.70
C LEU A 653 -1.15 -12.14 26.50
N LEU A 654 -1.63 -12.31 25.28
CA LEU A 654 -2.61 -13.36 24.95
C LEU A 654 -2.02 -14.77 25.14
N GLY A 655 -0.74 -14.96 24.86
CA GLY A 655 -0.03 -16.21 25.11
C GLY A 655 0.06 -16.54 26.61
N LEU A 656 0.29 -15.55 27.46
CA LEU A 656 0.26 -15.71 28.91
C LEU A 656 -1.14 -16.10 29.39
N LEU A 657 -2.18 -15.40 28.93
CA LEU A 657 -3.57 -15.70 29.27
C LEU A 657 -3.95 -17.12 28.79
N LEU A 658 -3.53 -17.53 27.61
CA LEU A 658 -3.76 -18.87 27.08
C LEU A 658 -3.10 -19.96 27.95
N ILE A 659 -1.84 -19.75 28.36
CA ILE A 659 -1.13 -20.68 29.26
C ILE A 659 -1.85 -20.77 30.61
N ILE A 660 -2.33 -19.66 31.17
CA ILE A 660 -3.09 -19.63 32.43
C ILE A 660 -4.41 -20.42 32.26
N ALA A 661 -5.15 -20.16 31.18
CA ALA A 661 -6.41 -20.84 30.91
C ALA A 661 -6.24 -22.37 30.76
N VAL A 662 -5.23 -22.79 29.99
CA VAL A 662 -4.91 -24.22 29.81
C VAL A 662 -4.51 -24.86 31.15
N ARG A 663 -3.72 -24.18 31.96
CA ARG A 663 -3.36 -24.69 33.30
C ARG A 663 -4.59 -24.84 34.21
N PHE A 664 -5.48 -23.85 34.16
CA PHE A 664 -6.75 -23.92 34.90
C PHE A 664 -7.60 -25.09 34.46
N MET A 665 -7.77 -25.31 33.16
CA MET A 665 -8.48 -26.47 32.62
C MET A 665 -7.87 -27.81 33.05
N MET A 666 -6.53 -27.89 33.01
CA MET A 666 -5.82 -29.09 33.46
C MET A 666 -6.03 -29.35 34.96
N TYR A 667 -6.05 -28.30 35.76
CA TYR A 667 -6.35 -28.40 37.20
C TYR A 667 -7.79 -28.89 37.45
N VAL A 668 -8.75 -28.32 36.74
CA VAL A 668 -10.17 -28.70 36.85
C VAL A 668 -10.38 -30.16 36.42
N THR A 669 -9.78 -30.62 35.31
CA THR A 669 -9.87 -32.04 34.87
C THR A 669 -9.26 -32.99 35.88
N GLN A 670 -8.09 -32.65 36.47
CA GLN A 670 -7.48 -33.47 37.52
C GLN A 670 -8.35 -33.53 38.80
N TRP A 671 -8.99 -32.43 39.15
CA TRP A 671 -9.89 -32.36 40.30
C TRP A 671 -11.14 -33.22 40.10
N PHE A 672 -11.73 -33.26 38.88
CA PHE A 672 -12.85 -34.16 38.55
C PHE A 672 -12.42 -35.63 38.60
N GLN A 673 -11.28 -35.97 37.98
CA GLN A 673 -10.76 -37.35 37.97
C GLN A 673 -10.44 -37.86 39.40
N ALA A 674 -9.90 -37.00 40.30
CA ALA A 674 -9.66 -37.40 41.67
C ALA A 674 -10.97 -37.72 42.44
N ARG A 675 -12.06 -37.01 42.15
CA ARG A 675 -13.38 -37.27 42.75
C ARG A 675 -14.05 -38.51 42.26
N GLU A 676 -13.85 -38.88 40.97
CA GLU A 676 -14.40 -40.18 40.46
C GLU A 676 -13.74 -41.39 41.09
N VAL A 677 -12.42 -41.30 41.40
CA VAL A 677 -11.68 -42.37 42.08
C VAL A 677 -12.09 -42.54 43.58
N ASP A 678 -12.55 -41.45 44.22
CA ASP A 678 -13.02 -41.47 45.61
C ASP A 678 -14.48 -42.01 45.71
N HIS A 679 -15.17 -42.20 44.57
CA HIS A 679 -16.55 -42.74 44.48
C HIS A 679 -16.64 -44.19 43.95
N GLU A 680 -15.53 -44.78 43.46
CA GLU A 680 -15.36 -46.20 43.18
C GLU A 680 -14.71 -46.92 44.38
#